data_f8a088eb0df788f60a174363b75bdfa6
#
_entry.id   f8a088eb0df788f60a174363b75bdfa6
#
_cell.length_a   1.000
_cell.length_b   1.000
_cell.length_c   1.000
_cell.angle_alpha   90.00
_cell.angle_beta   90.00
_cell.angle_gamma   90.00
#
_symmetry.space_group_name_H-M   'P 1'
#
loop_
_entity.id
_entity.type
_entity.pdbx_description
1 polymer ?
#
loop_
_entity_poly.entity_id
_entity_poly.type
_entity_poly.pdbx_seq_one_letter_code
_entity_poly.pdbx_strand_id
1 'polypeptide(L)'
;MTHQIVHPNPLPDDLHPATDALIERLRANYPDMSGFTAISMTGRGRDFLHHLVHTRIGGLLPTILSFDDYRTRRIAEATGRIAVPEDEAFLHFHALRCREEGLSLPPADTQRLLSFLTTIAEFSVSIPELRALDRIGHEQLDRIDRFFATMEAFRARLAAEGLFYPPFEAARFADLTPGDCEFFVGLPLMTPVSQRFFSRIPRDRLFVDAPLFGPHMPTEPPDYETALSLVRRIDIAERRNTGEGLGFTELAERAAIPTLLAYEIDAFLRSPRGDGEQLFIVPLDERLSFYLWEFLFRPLGGQVNFAPWLPFTHFAAAHRLREAIRGAKELAAVRRDLVAELTARWSELDEADHSAFEGTITLCDELDRLRPLMGDDWPVIAEYLIAAKKLRLRGKRSAPIQVVGLGDATGIPYQRAVILPMNSGIFPRKPFSGPYLNLIHLPRIYRTQYEADDLALRQFLSFGRTGHVVALYDQANGEAPSPHFSFLATEFGQKAVKRLMAPAPFHVPTGSLTIENTEELKEQLRRHTWSFSSLKRFFTCPYRFILKDIQGVTPPPCFEDEEHANLLIGDFLHRFFAKLKAHRPAAERWRELFEESWESDADLCAKLPDQAVRKAIVKSHLADIATWEKETDRPLLFSDEVTDTELELMAPFGGGRYQLKGRVDRVQLQGEKQLITDLKYREKFSRKGLLADRVEETDTFDDRFQLIIYAYLALHNKKATPGQLDAANIFLRPRVRGDYEGRLAQEDLADCDATVERIAQRLDAMLALERFAPNYRADSCSYCPHKALCLKPDLYRTGGRPW
;
A
#
# COMPACT_ATOMS: atom_id res chain seq x y z
N MET A 1 16.06 31.76 -24.27
CA MET A 1 17.01 30.63 -24.34
C MET A 1 16.27 29.47 -24.94
N THR A 2 16.50 29.18 -26.22
CA THR A 2 15.90 28.03 -26.91
C THR A 2 16.59 26.77 -26.38
N HIS A 3 15.91 26.02 -25.53
CA HIS A 3 16.33 24.67 -25.18
C HIS A 3 16.29 23.82 -26.44
N GLN A 4 17.47 23.54 -26.99
CA GLN A 4 17.63 22.42 -27.92
C GLN A 4 17.29 21.15 -27.16
N ILE A 5 16.11 20.60 -27.43
CA ILE A 5 15.73 19.27 -26.98
C ILE A 5 16.61 18.33 -27.83
N VAL A 6 17.69 17.83 -27.24
CA VAL A 6 18.48 16.75 -27.82
C VAL A 6 17.65 15.49 -27.74
N HIS A 7 17.13 15.07 -28.88
CA HIS A 7 16.30 13.85 -28.96
C HIS A 7 17.21 12.63 -29.11
N PRO A 8 16.95 11.58 -28.32
CA PRO A 8 17.61 10.31 -28.54
C PRO A 8 17.00 9.62 -29.76
N ASN A 9 17.85 9.16 -30.57
CA ASN A 9 17.87 8.21 -31.67
C ASN A 9 16.64 7.83 -32.49
N PRO A 10 16.85 7.66 -33.82
CA PRO A 10 15.85 7.09 -34.68
C PRO A 10 15.54 5.65 -34.26
N LEU A 11 14.27 5.42 -33.96
CA LEU A 11 13.71 4.09 -33.87
C LEU A 11 13.90 3.40 -35.21
N PRO A 12 14.13 2.08 -35.26
CA PRO A 12 14.14 1.37 -36.53
C PRO A 12 12.89 1.72 -37.33
N ASP A 13 13.05 2.17 -38.54
CA ASP A 13 11.99 2.72 -39.40
C ASP A 13 10.84 1.73 -39.70
N ASP A 14 11.02 0.47 -39.36
CA ASP A 14 10.15 -0.66 -39.68
C ASP A 14 9.21 -1.10 -38.53
N LEU A 15 9.28 -0.45 -37.35
CA LEU A 15 8.53 -0.90 -36.18
C LEU A 15 7.13 -0.25 -35.98
N HIS A 16 6.78 0.76 -36.77
CA HIS A 16 5.57 1.55 -36.58
C HIS A 16 4.77 1.83 -37.85
N PRO A 17 4.38 0.82 -38.62
CA PRO A 17 3.70 1.05 -39.91
C PRO A 17 2.38 1.83 -39.78
N ALA A 18 1.62 1.60 -38.67
CA ALA A 18 0.39 2.33 -38.44
C ALA A 18 0.62 3.78 -38.00
N THR A 19 1.62 4.03 -37.14
CA THR A 19 2.02 5.38 -36.76
C THR A 19 2.60 6.14 -37.97
N ASP A 20 3.38 5.46 -38.83
CA ASP A 20 3.87 6.04 -40.08
C ASP A 20 2.74 6.38 -41.04
N ALA A 21 1.76 5.51 -41.19
CA ALA A 21 0.56 5.77 -41.99
C ALA A 21 -0.23 7.00 -41.48
N LEU A 22 -0.32 7.15 -40.15
CA LEU A 22 -0.91 8.35 -39.55
C LEU A 22 -0.10 9.60 -39.91
N ILE A 23 1.23 9.56 -39.76
CA ILE A 23 2.10 10.68 -40.07
C ILE A 23 2.01 11.08 -41.54
N GLU A 24 2.05 10.11 -42.48
CA GLU A 24 1.89 10.34 -43.90
C GLU A 24 0.51 10.94 -44.24
N ARG A 25 -0.54 10.44 -43.60
CA ARG A 25 -1.89 10.98 -43.77
C ARG A 25 -1.99 12.44 -43.29
N LEU A 26 -1.38 12.72 -42.13
CA LEU A 26 -1.32 14.08 -41.58
C LEU A 26 -0.56 15.01 -42.53
N ARG A 27 0.59 14.58 -43.06
CA ARG A 27 1.35 15.36 -44.07
C ARG A 27 0.61 15.64 -45.35
N ALA A 28 -0.07 14.63 -45.90
CA ALA A 28 -0.74 14.71 -47.20
C ALA A 28 -1.96 15.63 -47.18
N ASN A 29 -2.65 15.71 -46.06
CA ASN A 29 -3.95 16.37 -46.02
C ASN A 29 -3.95 17.71 -45.30
N TYR A 30 -2.87 18.03 -44.54
CA TYR A 30 -2.94 19.11 -43.55
C TYR A 30 -1.65 19.89 -43.40
N PRO A 31 -1.47 20.93 -44.22
CA PRO A 31 -0.36 21.89 -43.99
C PRO A 31 -0.54 22.69 -42.69
N ASP A 32 -1.80 22.82 -42.23
CA ASP A 32 -2.15 23.39 -40.95
C ASP A 32 -2.78 22.31 -40.05
N MET A 33 -2.03 21.76 -39.09
CA MET A 33 -2.46 20.66 -38.21
C MET A 33 -3.29 21.11 -37.01
N SER A 34 -3.70 22.37 -36.95
CA SER A 34 -4.41 22.97 -35.83
C SER A 34 -5.78 22.33 -35.55
N GLY A 35 -6.40 21.69 -36.54
CA GLY A 35 -7.71 21.02 -36.43
C GLY A 35 -7.68 19.56 -36.04
N PHE A 36 -6.49 18.96 -35.89
CA PHE A 36 -6.35 17.52 -35.59
C PHE A 36 -6.11 17.22 -34.15
N THR A 37 -6.69 16.11 -33.69
CA THR A 37 -6.43 15.54 -32.40
C THR A 37 -5.98 14.10 -32.58
N ALA A 38 -4.76 13.79 -32.14
CA ALA A 38 -4.26 12.43 -32.02
C ALA A 38 -4.39 11.96 -30.57
N ILE A 39 -4.95 10.78 -30.38
CA ILE A 39 -5.25 10.24 -29.06
C ILE A 39 -4.43 8.99 -28.86
N SER A 40 -3.55 9.01 -27.87
CA SER A 40 -2.78 7.84 -27.44
C SER A 40 -3.40 7.19 -26.20
N MET A 41 -3.27 5.88 -26.09
CA MET A 41 -3.91 5.13 -25.01
C MET A 41 -3.34 5.44 -23.63
N THR A 42 -2.09 5.86 -23.54
CA THR A 42 -1.42 6.16 -22.28
C THR A 42 -0.75 7.55 -22.32
N GLY A 43 -0.47 8.11 -21.14
CA GLY A 43 0.28 9.36 -21.05
C GLY A 43 1.70 9.25 -21.64
N ARG A 44 2.37 8.10 -21.47
CA ARG A 44 3.68 7.86 -22.12
C ARG A 44 3.56 7.66 -23.62
N GLY A 45 2.57 6.92 -24.06
CA GLY A 45 2.28 6.79 -25.51
C GLY A 45 2.01 8.15 -26.16
N ARG A 46 1.28 9.05 -25.47
CA ARG A 46 1.12 10.45 -25.89
C ARG A 46 2.45 11.14 -26.10
N ASP A 47 3.30 11.04 -25.11
CA ASP A 47 4.60 11.70 -25.11
C ASP A 47 5.53 11.11 -26.18
N PHE A 48 5.46 9.80 -26.40
CA PHE A 48 6.15 9.11 -27.46
C PHE A 48 5.65 9.55 -28.86
N LEU A 49 4.34 9.56 -29.03
CA LEU A 49 3.70 10.03 -30.27
C LEU A 49 4.03 11.49 -30.55
N HIS A 50 4.04 12.34 -29.52
CA HIS A 50 4.45 13.74 -29.65
C HIS A 50 5.88 13.86 -30.15
N HIS A 51 6.78 13.06 -29.63
CA HIS A 51 8.18 13.03 -30.08
C HIS A 51 8.30 12.57 -31.55
N LEU A 52 7.64 11.48 -31.92
CA LEU A 52 7.65 10.97 -33.31
C LEU A 52 7.11 12.00 -34.31
N VAL A 53 5.96 12.59 -34.01
CA VAL A 53 5.32 13.59 -34.87
C VAL A 53 6.23 14.81 -35.02
N HIS A 54 6.80 15.29 -33.90
CA HIS A 54 7.73 16.42 -33.94
C HIS A 54 8.98 16.15 -34.78
N THR A 55 9.60 14.97 -34.61
CA THR A 55 10.84 14.61 -35.31
C THR A 55 10.60 14.43 -36.82
N ARG A 56 9.47 13.85 -37.19
CA ARG A 56 9.21 13.49 -38.60
C ARG A 56 8.47 14.55 -39.41
N ILE A 57 7.65 15.37 -38.78
CA ILE A 57 6.86 16.38 -39.47
C ILE A 57 7.56 17.75 -39.40
N GLY A 58 8.03 18.14 -38.23
CA GLY A 58 8.51 19.49 -37.95
C GLY A 58 7.38 20.54 -38.06
N GLY A 59 7.50 21.64 -37.36
CA GLY A 59 6.51 22.73 -37.41
C GLY A 59 5.39 22.61 -36.38
N LEU A 60 4.18 23.08 -36.72
CA LEU A 60 3.01 23.05 -35.83
C LEU A 60 2.52 21.62 -35.65
N LEU A 61 2.42 21.20 -34.39
CA LEU A 61 1.96 19.86 -34.02
C LEU A 61 0.44 19.81 -33.88
N PRO A 62 -0.20 18.66 -34.19
CA PRO A 62 -1.58 18.44 -33.80
C PRO A 62 -1.76 18.46 -32.31
N THR A 63 -2.99 18.59 -31.81
CA THR A 63 -3.30 18.33 -30.40
C THR A 63 -3.08 16.84 -30.14
N ILE A 64 -2.20 16.50 -29.19
CA ILE A 64 -1.94 15.11 -28.83
C ILE A 64 -2.38 14.90 -27.37
N LEU A 65 -3.34 14.00 -27.13
CA LEU A 65 -3.94 13.73 -25.84
C LEU A 65 -3.70 12.28 -25.40
N SER A 66 -3.69 12.04 -24.09
CA SER A 66 -3.94 10.71 -23.57
C SER A 66 -5.44 10.39 -23.71
N PHE A 67 -5.79 9.10 -23.66
CA PHE A 67 -7.20 8.70 -23.75
C PHE A 67 -8.02 9.23 -22.57
N ASP A 68 -7.44 9.30 -21.37
CA ASP A 68 -8.13 9.85 -20.20
C ASP A 68 -8.35 11.36 -20.32
N ASP A 69 -7.37 12.12 -20.82
CA ASP A 69 -7.52 13.55 -21.09
C ASP A 69 -8.58 13.78 -22.18
N TYR A 70 -8.55 12.98 -23.25
CA TYR A 70 -9.54 13.03 -24.33
C TYR A 70 -10.95 12.75 -23.80
N ARG A 71 -11.12 11.67 -23.04
CA ARG A 71 -12.40 11.29 -22.43
C ARG A 71 -12.95 12.42 -21.57
N THR A 72 -12.12 12.97 -20.69
CA THR A 72 -12.48 14.08 -19.81
C THR A 72 -12.91 15.31 -20.60
N ARG A 73 -12.15 15.66 -21.63
CA ARG A 73 -12.48 16.77 -22.54
C ARG A 73 -13.81 16.54 -23.26
N ARG A 74 -14.05 15.36 -23.82
CA ARG A 74 -15.29 15.04 -24.56
C ARG A 74 -16.52 15.08 -23.65
N ILE A 75 -16.40 14.63 -22.42
CA ILE A 75 -17.48 14.74 -21.43
C ILE A 75 -17.73 16.21 -21.07
N ALA A 76 -16.68 17.00 -20.87
CA ALA A 76 -16.79 18.44 -20.59
C ALA A 76 -17.51 19.18 -21.73
N GLU A 77 -17.11 18.92 -23.00
CA GLU A 77 -17.75 19.47 -24.18
C GLU A 77 -19.25 19.09 -24.29
N ALA A 78 -19.58 17.83 -24.00
CA ALA A 78 -20.95 17.33 -24.08
C ALA A 78 -21.85 17.82 -22.94
N THR A 79 -21.28 18.19 -21.78
CA THR A 79 -22.05 18.58 -20.59
C THR A 79 -21.99 20.07 -20.28
N GLY A 80 -21.02 20.80 -20.83
CA GLY A 80 -20.71 22.19 -20.44
C GLY A 80 -20.17 22.31 -19.01
N ARG A 81 -19.67 21.22 -18.41
CA ARG A 81 -19.23 21.15 -17.00
C ARG A 81 -17.73 20.97 -16.92
N ILE A 82 -17.18 21.22 -15.70
CA ILE A 82 -15.76 21.11 -15.41
C ILE A 82 -15.50 19.78 -14.67
N ALA A 83 -14.48 19.05 -15.10
CA ALA A 83 -14.07 17.82 -14.44
C ALA A 83 -13.38 18.14 -13.09
N VAL A 84 -13.77 17.43 -12.04
CA VAL A 84 -13.07 17.49 -10.75
C VAL A 84 -11.97 16.43 -10.70
N PRO A 85 -10.79 16.76 -10.14
CA PRO A 85 -9.74 15.79 -9.82
C PRO A 85 -10.23 14.74 -8.81
N GLU A 86 -9.54 13.60 -8.74
CA GLU A 86 -9.93 12.48 -7.87
C GLU A 86 -9.96 12.87 -6.39
N ASP A 87 -8.95 13.59 -5.91
CA ASP A 87 -8.88 14.05 -4.52
C ASP A 87 -10.05 15.00 -4.17
N GLU A 88 -10.43 15.88 -5.07
CA GLU A 88 -11.57 16.78 -4.90
C GLU A 88 -12.91 16.03 -4.99
N ALA A 89 -13.05 15.10 -5.92
CA ALA A 89 -14.20 14.22 -6.01
C ALA A 89 -14.39 13.39 -4.73
N PHE A 90 -13.30 12.86 -4.19
CA PHE A 90 -13.31 12.17 -2.90
C PHE A 90 -13.85 13.05 -1.78
N LEU A 91 -13.39 14.31 -1.68
CA LEU A 91 -13.86 15.24 -0.63
C LEU A 91 -15.33 15.57 -0.75
N HIS A 92 -15.82 15.89 -1.96
CA HIS A 92 -17.24 16.10 -2.20
C HIS A 92 -18.07 14.87 -1.83
N PHE A 93 -17.60 13.68 -2.18
CA PHE A 93 -18.26 12.43 -1.88
C PHE A 93 -18.24 12.11 -0.38
N HIS A 94 -17.11 12.36 0.29
CA HIS A 94 -16.96 12.19 1.73
C HIS A 94 -17.91 13.12 2.52
N ALA A 95 -17.94 14.39 2.16
CA ALA A 95 -18.84 15.36 2.78
C ALA A 95 -20.33 15.02 2.58
N LEU A 96 -20.68 14.45 1.41
CA LEU A 96 -22.04 13.97 1.16
C LEU A 96 -22.38 12.80 2.09
N ARG A 97 -21.51 11.80 2.16
CA ARG A 97 -21.70 10.61 2.98
C ARG A 97 -21.82 10.92 4.47
N CYS A 98 -20.92 11.75 5.00
CA CYS A 98 -20.98 12.16 6.40
C CYS A 98 -22.31 12.87 6.73
N ARG A 99 -22.83 13.65 5.80
CA ARG A 99 -24.14 14.32 5.96
C ARG A 99 -25.31 13.31 5.91
N GLU A 100 -25.29 12.35 4.98
CA GLU A 100 -26.31 11.34 4.85
C GLU A 100 -26.37 10.38 6.06
N GLU A 101 -25.23 9.99 6.57
CA GLU A 101 -25.10 9.12 7.75
C GLU A 101 -25.27 9.89 9.08
N GLY A 102 -25.16 11.22 9.07
CA GLY A 102 -25.24 12.06 10.26
C GLY A 102 -24.07 11.93 11.23
N LEU A 103 -22.92 11.40 10.76
CA LEU A 103 -21.73 11.16 11.59
C LEU A 103 -20.44 11.31 10.75
N SER A 104 -19.32 11.52 11.43
CA SER A 104 -18.00 11.48 10.80
C SER A 104 -17.63 10.04 10.42
N LEU A 105 -17.28 9.85 9.15
CA LEU A 105 -16.90 8.55 8.61
C LEU A 105 -15.37 8.46 8.44
N PRO A 106 -14.77 7.26 8.53
CA PRO A 106 -13.37 7.09 8.16
C PRO A 106 -13.14 7.44 6.69
N PRO A 107 -12.16 8.30 6.37
CA PRO A 107 -11.83 8.62 4.99
C PRO A 107 -11.56 7.39 4.12
N ALA A 108 -10.90 6.36 4.69
CA ALA A 108 -10.62 5.10 4.00
C ALA A 108 -11.89 4.36 3.53
N ASP A 109 -12.96 4.37 4.32
CA ASP A 109 -14.22 3.72 3.94
C ASP A 109 -14.90 4.45 2.79
N THR A 110 -14.83 5.77 2.81
CA THR A 110 -15.32 6.59 1.70
C THR A 110 -14.55 6.31 0.42
N GLN A 111 -13.21 6.23 0.50
CA GLN A 111 -12.38 5.93 -0.67
C GLN A 111 -12.65 4.54 -1.23
N ARG A 112 -12.84 3.54 -0.37
CA ARG A 112 -13.20 2.18 -0.80
C ARG A 112 -14.54 2.15 -1.51
N LEU A 113 -15.54 2.86 -0.97
CA LEU A 113 -16.84 2.95 -1.62
C LEU A 113 -16.74 3.71 -2.94
N LEU A 114 -16.04 4.83 -2.99
CA LEU A 114 -15.84 5.59 -4.23
C LEU A 114 -15.16 4.74 -5.31
N SER A 115 -14.10 4.00 -4.95
CA SER A 115 -13.39 3.08 -5.84
C SER A 115 -14.30 1.94 -6.33
N PHE A 116 -15.13 1.40 -5.44
CA PHE A 116 -16.12 0.39 -5.80
C PHE A 116 -17.13 0.94 -6.81
N LEU A 117 -17.74 2.10 -6.54
CA LEU A 117 -18.73 2.73 -7.42
C LEU A 117 -18.12 3.15 -8.76
N THR A 118 -16.87 3.61 -8.76
CA THR A 118 -16.09 3.88 -9.98
C THR A 118 -15.98 2.61 -10.83
N THR A 119 -15.63 1.48 -10.23
CA THR A 119 -15.55 0.20 -10.93
C THR A 119 -16.92 -0.21 -11.49
N ILE A 120 -17.99 -0.08 -10.71
CA ILE A 120 -19.35 -0.37 -11.14
C ILE A 120 -19.73 0.47 -12.36
N ALA A 121 -19.44 1.78 -12.34
CA ALA A 121 -19.73 2.70 -13.44
C ALA A 121 -18.94 2.34 -14.72
N GLU A 122 -17.63 2.09 -14.59
CA GLU A 122 -16.75 1.71 -15.71
C GLU A 122 -17.13 0.38 -16.36
N PHE A 123 -17.64 -0.56 -15.57
CA PHE A 123 -18.12 -1.84 -16.09
C PHE A 123 -19.60 -1.85 -16.47
N SER A 124 -20.29 -0.72 -16.32
CA SER A 124 -21.74 -0.61 -16.56
C SER A 124 -22.54 -1.70 -15.85
N VAL A 125 -22.19 -2.00 -14.58
CA VAL A 125 -22.90 -3.01 -13.79
C VAL A 125 -24.21 -2.43 -13.29
N SER A 126 -25.28 -3.16 -13.53
CA SER A 126 -26.64 -2.73 -13.13
C SER A 126 -27.08 -3.35 -11.79
N ILE A 127 -28.00 -2.69 -11.08
CA ILE A 127 -28.61 -3.23 -9.87
C ILE A 127 -29.24 -4.61 -10.11
N PRO A 128 -30.00 -4.87 -11.22
CA PRO A 128 -30.52 -6.18 -11.52
C PRO A 128 -29.46 -7.27 -11.64
N GLU A 129 -28.29 -6.96 -12.25
CA GLU A 129 -27.16 -7.90 -12.32
C GLU A 129 -26.64 -8.26 -10.92
N LEU A 130 -26.50 -7.26 -10.04
CA LEU A 130 -26.06 -7.49 -8.66
C LEU A 130 -27.08 -8.31 -7.87
N ARG A 131 -28.35 -8.03 -8.06
CA ARG A 131 -29.44 -8.79 -7.41
C ARG A 131 -29.55 -10.25 -7.90
N ALA A 132 -29.10 -10.53 -9.11
CA ALA A 132 -29.08 -11.89 -9.67
C ALA A 132 -27.94 -12.77 -9.12
N LEU A 133 -27.07 -12.23 -8.27
CA LEU A 133 -26.00 -13.00 -7.64
C LEU A 133 -26.58 -13.78 -6.45
N ASP A 134 -26.71 -15.10 -6.57
CA ASP A 134 -27.36 -16.02 -5.61
C ASP A 134 -26.77 -16.00 -4.18
N ARG A 135 -25.69 -15.30 -3.96
CA ARG A 135 -24.94 -15.27 -2.69
C ARG A 135 -25.07 -13.95 -1.92
N ILE A 136 -25.85 -13.02 -2.39
CA ILE A 136 -26.04 -11.72 -1.73
C ILE A 136 -27.28 -11.78 -0.85
N GLY A 137 -27.11 -11.62 0.45
CA GLY A 137 -28.21 -11.54 1.41
C GLY A 137 -29.04 -10.25 1.28
N HIS A 138 -30.28 -10.24 1.79
CA HIS A 138 -31.17 -9.08 1.69
C HIS A 138 -30.57 -7.79 2.26
N GLU A 139 -29.88 -7.85 3.40
CA GLU A 139 -29.20 -6.67 3.97
C GLU A 139 -28.12 -6.09 3.06
N GLN A 140 -27.42 -6.94 2.32
CA GLN A 140 -26.42 -6.50 1.37
C GLN A 140 -27.06 -5.85 0.14
N LEU A 141 -28.21 -6.35 -0.29
CA LEU A 141 -28.98 -5.74 -1.39
C LEU A 141 -29.46 -4.35 -1.01
N ASP A 142 -30.01 -4.17 0.18
CA ASP A 142 -30.45 -2.86 0.68
C ASP A 142 -29.29 -1.86 0.79
N ARG A 143 -28.10 -2.35 1.12
CA ARG A 143 -26.88 -1.53 1.12
C ARG A 143 -26.47 -1.13 -0.30
N ILE A 144 -26.51 -2.05 -1.24
CA ILE A 144 -26.21 -1.79 -2.64
C ILE A 144 -27.13 -0.71 -3.19
N ASP A 145 -28.44 -0.81 -2.96
CA ASP A 145 -29.41 0.19 -3.40
C ASP A 145 -29.09 1.59 -2.83
N ARG A 146 -28.71 1.65 -1.55
CA ARG A 146 -28.26 2.91 -0.92
C ARG A 146 -26.99 3.46 -1.58
N PHE A 147 -26.00 2.61 -1.91
CA PHE A 147 -24.77 3.04 -2.56
C PHE A 147 -25.02 3.63 -3.95
N PHE A 148 -25.91 3.03 -4.72
CA PHE A 148 -26.34 3.60 -6.01
C PHE A 148 -27.09 4.91 -5.84
N ALA A 149 -27.96 5.01 -4.83
CA ALA A 149 -28.63 6.27 -4.51
C ALA A 149 -27.64 7.37 -4.11
N THR A 150 -26.65 7.04 -3.29
CA THR A 150 -25.55 7.97 -2.93
C THR A 150 -24.73 8.39 -4.16
N MET A 151 -24.44 7.46 -5.09
CA MET A 151 -23.75 7.78 -6.35
C MET A 151 -24.56 8.77 -7.20
N GLU A 152 -25.85 8.55 -7.36
CA GLU A 152 -26.73 9.46 -8.10
C GLU A 152 -26.89 10.82 -7.40
N ALA A 153 -27.02 10.84 -6.08
CA ALA A 153 -27.05 12.09 -5.29
C ALA A 153 -25.71 12.87 -5.46
N PHE A 154 -24.61 12.17 -5.48
CA PHE A 154 -23.30 12.77 -5.72
C PHE A 154 -23.18 13.38 -7.13
N ARG A 155 -23.61 12.64 -8.17
CA ARG A 155 -23.66 13.15 -9.55
C ARG A 155 -24.54 14.39 -9.66
N ALA A 156 -25.72 14.35 -9.05
CA ALA A 156 -26.65 15.48 -9.05
C ALA A 156 -26.07 16.72 -8.35
N ARG A 157 -25.38 16.52 -7.22
CA ARG A 157 -24.72 17.59 -6.49
C ARG A 157 -23.61 18.23 -7.34
N LEU A 158 -22.69 17.45 -7.89
CA LEU A 158 -21.64 17.99 -8.76
C LEU A 158 -22.24 18.72 -9.96
N ALA A 159 -23.30 18.17 -10.55
CA ALA A 159 -23.97 18.78 -11.68
C ALA A 159 -24.58 20.15 -11.33
N ALA A 160 -25.15 20.31 -10.14
CA ALA A 160 -25.68 21.58 -9.64
C ALA A 160 -24.59 22.66 -9.46
N GLU A 161 -23.37 22.23 -9.17
CA GLU A 161 -22.18 23.09 -9.05
C GLU A 161 -21.46 23.31 -10.40
N GLY A 162 -21.98 22.79 -11.52
CA GLY A 162 -21.32 22.86 -12.83
C GLY A 162 -20.13 21.93 -12.98
N LEU A 163 -20.03 20.92 -12.13
CA LEU A 163 -18.92 19.98 -12.03
C LEU A 163 -19.34 18.56 -12.47
N PHE A 164 -18.35 17.70 -12.76
CA PHE A 164 -18.55 16.27 -12.96
C PHE A 164 -17.33 15.45 -12.57
N TYR A 165 -17.55 14.19 -12.16
CA TYR A 165 -16.49 13.22 -11.94
C TYR A 165 -16.43 12.24 -13.12
N PRO A 166 -15.32 12.21 -13.90
CA PRO A 166 -15.26 11.50 -15.18
C PRO A 166 -15.65 10.01 -15.13
N PRO A 167 -15.25 9.20 -14.13
CA PRO A 167 -15.66 7.81 -14.07
C PRO A 167 -17.18 7.62 -13.97
N PHE A 168 -17.91 8.51 -13.27
CA PHE A 168 -19.36 8.39 -13.13
C PHE A 168 -20.15 8.84 -14.37
N GLU A 169 -19.47 9.48 -15.32
CA GLU A 169 -20.03 9.80 -16.64
C GLU A 169 -19.60 8.78 -17.73
N ALA A 170 -19.05 7.62 -17.32
CA ALA A 170 -18.54 6.60 -18.23
C ALA A 170 -19.57 6.12 -19.25
N ALA A 171 -20.81 5.88 -18.84
CA ALA A 171 -21.88 5.46 -19.73
C ALA A 171 -22.20 6.55 -20.78
N ARG A 172 -22.19 7.83 -20.37
CA ARG A 172 -22.38 8.96 -21.29
C ARG A 172 -21.25 9.03 -22.33
N PHE A 173 -20.02 8.87 -21.87
CA PHE A 173 -18.87 8.83 -22.77
C PHE A 173 -19.00 7.72 -23.82
N ALA A 174 -19.42 6.52 -23.41
CA ALA A 174 -19.60 5.40 -24.33
C ALA A 174 -20.59 5.69 -25.47
N ASP A 175 -21.51 6.62 -25.27
CA ASP A 175 -22.53 7.01 -26.27
C ASP A 175 -22.11 8.17 -27.19
N LEU A 176 -20.94 8.81 -26.88
CA LEU A 176 -20.43 9.88 -27.75
C LEU A 176 -19.91 9.31 -29.08
N THR A 177 -20.03 10.11 -30.13
CA THR A 177 -19.45 9.78 -31.43
C THR A 177 -18.08 10.47 -31.58
N PRO A 178 -17.03 9.77 -32.03
CA PRO A 178 -15.75 10.38 -32.33
C PRO A 178 -15.89 11.50 -33.40
N GLY A 179 -15.16 12.60 -33.20
CA GLY A 179 -15.10 13.69 -34.14
C GLY A 179 -14.38 13.32 -35.45
N ASP A 180 -14.64 14.06 -36.54
CA ASP A 180 -14.11 13.72 -37.86
C ASP A 180 -12.58 13.88 -37.99
N CYS A 181 -12.00 14.72 -37.15
CA CYS A 181 -10.55 14.98 -37.11
C CYS A 181 -9.85 14.36 -35.90
N GLU A 182 -10.40 13.28 -35.34
CA GLU A 182 -9.87 12.56 -34.16
C GLU A 182 -9.29 11.20 -34.57
N PHE A 183 -8.02 10.97 -34.29
CA PHE A 183 -7.28 9.78 -34.67
C PHE A 183 -6.77 9.06 -33.43
N PHE A 184 -7.00 7.76 -33.33
CA PHE A 184 -6.69 6.94 -32.18
C PHE A 184 -5.49 6.05 -32.47
N VAL A 185 -4.46 6.12 -31.62
CA VAL A 185 -3.20 5.38 -31.76
C VAL A 185 -3.06 4.39 -30.62
N GLY A 186 -2.97 3.12 -30.98
CA GLY A 186 -2.91 2.01 -30.05
C GLY A 186 -4.28 1.42 -29.75
N LEU A 187 -4.26 0.28 -29.06
CA LEU A 187 -5.44 -0.46 -28.68
C LEU A 187 -5.65 -0.36 -27.16
N PRO A 188 -6.72 0.23 -26.70
CA PRO A 188 -6.99 0.30 -25.28
C PRO A 188 -7.40 -1.07 -24.71
N LEU A 189 -6.88 -1.38 -23.53
CA LEU A 189 -7.19 -2.60 -22.78
C LEU A 189 -8.29 -2.26 -21.78
N MET A 190 -9.54 -2.71 -21.98
CA MET A 190 -10.62 -1.86 -21.59
C MET A 190 -11.78 -2.46 -20.88
N THR A 191 -12.35 -1.61 -20.07
CA THR A 191 -13.70 -1.72 -19.53
C THR A 191 -14.75 -1.80 -20.65
N PRO A 192 -15.89 -2.45 -20.41
CA PRO A 192 -16.98 -2.55 -21.40
C PRO A 192 -17.44 -1.20 -21.95
N VAL A 193 -17.41 -0.15 -21.12
CA VAL A 193 -17.74 1.22 -21.53
C VAL A 193 -16.81 1.72 -22.63
N SER A 194 -15.51 1.54 -22.44
CA SER A 194 -14.53 1.98 -23.42
C SER A 194 -14.59 1.13 -24.70
N GLN A 195 -14.79 -0.19 -24.57
CA GLN A 195 -15.00 -1.06 -25.74
C GLN A 195 -16.19 -0.59 -26.60
N ARG A 196 -17.30 -0.20 -25.95
CA ARG A 196 -18.48 0.34 -26.64
C ARG A 196 -18.20 1.64 -27.39
N PHE A 197 -17.34 2.49 -26.86
CA PHE A 197 -16.89 3.69 -27.56
C PHE A 197 -16.00 3.33 -28.75
N PHE A 198 -14.99 2.48 -28.54
CA PHE A 198 -14.01 2.09 -29.56
C PHE A 198 -14.64 1.33 -30.74
N SER A 199 -15.69 0.55 -30.51
CA SER A 199 -16.41 -0.14 -31.59
C SER A 199 -17.11 0.82 -32.60
N ARG A 200 -17.22 2.09 -32.24
CA ARG A 200 -17.79 3.14 -33.10
C ARG A 200 -16.75 3.95 -33.89
N ILE A 201 -15.45 3.73 -33.60
CA ILE A 201 -14.38 4.44 -34.30
C ILE A 201 -14.29 3.90 -35.72
N PRO A 202 -14.35 4.74 -36.74
CA PRO A 202 -14.14 4.35 -38.13
C PRO A 202 -12.75 3.71 -38.31
N ARG A 203 -12.66 2.70 -39.17
CA ARG A 203 -11.40 1.97 -39.44
C ARG A 203 -10.25 2.88 -39.83
N ASP A 204 -10.54 3.88 -40.63
CA ASP A 204 -9.56 4.83 -41.14
C ASP A 204 -9.05 5.83 -40.10
N ARG A 205 -9.53 5.75 -38.83
CA ARG A 205 -9.12 6.60 -37.69
C ARG A 205 -8.52 5.85 -36.56
N LEU A 206 -8.47 4.51 -36.64
CA LEU A 206 -7.84 3.66 -35.65
C LEU A 206 -6.50 3.14 -36.19
N PHE A 207 -5.41 3.52 -35.54
CA PHE A 207 -4.05 3.14 -35.90
C PHE A 207 -3.49 2.24 -34.80
N VAL A 208 -3.30 0.96 -35.13
CA VAL A 208 -2.80 -0.03 -34.20
C VAL A 208 -1.47 -0.57 -34.70
N ASP A 209 -0.40 -0.20 -33.98
CA ASP A 209 0.91 -0.80 -34.20
C ASP A 209 0.99 -2.12 -33.45
N ALA A 210 1.18 -3.19 -34.18
CA ALA A 210 1.42 -4.50 -33.61
C ALA A 210 2.55 -5.20 -34.39
N PRO A 211 3.80 -5.01 -33.98
CA PRO A 211 4.98 -5.52 -34.69
C PRO A 211 4.96 -7.00 -34.93
N LEU A 212 4.13 -7.77 -34.18
CA LEU A 212 4.04 -9.21 -34.32
C LEU A 212 3.01 -9.71 -35.32
N PHE A 213 2.27 -8.84 -35.97
CA PHE A 213 1.36 -9.32 -37.01
C PHE A 213 2.09 -9.87 -38.23
N GLY A 214 3.37 -9.53 -38.40
CA GLY A 214 4.20 -10.05 -39.48
C GLY A 214 3.47 -10.11 -40.81
N PRO A 215 3.52 -11.24 -41.52
CA PRO A 215 2.83 -11.41 -42.82
C PRO A 215 1.30 -11.46 -42.71
N HIS A 216 0.74 -11.49 -41.53
CA HIS A 216 -0.72 -11.53 -41.30
C HIS A 216 -1.33 -10.15 -41.04
N MET A 217 -0.53 -9.07 -41.15
CA MET A 217 -1.09 -7.72 -41.09
C MET A 217 -2.17 -7.56 -42.17
N PRO A 218 -3.39 -7.13 -41.82
CA PRO A 218 -4.42 -6.84 -42.79
C PRO A 218 -3.92 -5.76 -43.77
N THR A 219 -4.22 -5.95 -45.05
CA THR A 219 -3.92 -4.94 -46.12
C THR A 219 -4.72 -3.65 -45.92
N GLU A 220 -5.81 -3.72 -45.16
CA GLU A 220 -6.64 -2.57 -44.81
C GLU A 220 -6.60 -2.36 -43.28
N PRO A 221 -6.70 -1.13 -42.75
CA PRO A 221 -6.80 -0.85 -41.34
C PRO A 221 -7.92 -1.69 -40.68
N PRO A 222 -7.63 -2.48 -39.62
CA PRO A 222 -8.65 -3.29 -38.98
C PRO A 222 -9.62 -2.40 -38.18
N ASP A 223 -10.87 -2.82 -38.06
CA ASP A 223 -11.75 -2.26 -37.05
C ASP A 223 -11.32 -2.71 -35.64
N TYR A 224 -11.92 -2.09 -34.62
CA TYR A 224 -11.56 -2.36 -33.23
C TYR A 224 -11.66 -3.84 -32.85
N GLU A 225 -12.74 -4.52 -33.20
CA GLU A 225 -12.95 -5.94 -32.85
C GLU A 225 -11.94 -6.85 -33.58
N THR A 226 -11.67 -6.55 -34.83
CA THR A 226 -10.64 -7.27 -35.60
C THR A 226 -9.26 -7.05 -34.98
N ALA A 227 -8.90 -5.79 -34.68
CA ALA A 227 -7.62 -5.46 -34.04
C ALA A 227 -7.47 -6.14 -32.69
N LEU A 228 -8.52 -6.12 -31.84
CA LEU A 228 -8.53 -6.79 -30.55
C LEU A 228 -8.39 -8.32 -30.70
N SER A 229 -9.07 -8.91 -31.69
CA SER A 229 -8.95 -10.34 -31.99
C SER A 229 -7.54 -10.71 -32.43
N LEU A 230 -6.91 -9.88 -33.26
CA LEU A 230 -5.53 -10.08 -33.71
C LEU A 230 -4.55 -9.99 -32.54
N VAL A 231 -4.67 -8.98 -31.66
CA VAL A 231 -3.81 -8.86 -30.49
C VAL A 231 -3.98 -10.05 -29.55
N ARG A 232 -5.18 -10.55 -29.38
CA ARG A 232 -5.45 -11.78 -28.60
C ARG A 232 -4.78 -13.02 -29.20
N ARG A 233 -4.53 -13.04 -30.50
CA ARG A 233 -3.89 -14.14 -31.24
C ARG A 233 -2.39 -13.96 -31.42
N ILE A 234 -1.80 -12.88 -30.89
CA ILE A 234 -0.35 -12.69 -30.98
C ILE A 234 0.33 -13.96 -30.46
N ASP A 235 0.93 -14.69 -31.38
CA ASP A 235 1.76 -15.84 -31.03
C ASP A 235 3.17 -15.32 -30.69
N ILE A 236 3.41 -15.17 -29.43
CA ILE A 236 4.71 -14.75 -28.91
C ILE A 236 5.78 -15.77 -29.30
N ALA A 237 5.40 -17.01 -29.55
CA ALA A 237 6.33 -18.09 -29.93
C ALA A 237 6.91 -17.97 -31.36
N GLU A 238 6.27 -17.25 -32.27
CA GLU A 238 6.83 -16.95 -33.61
C GLU A 238 8.16 -16.17 -33.54
N ARG A 239 8.43 -15.47 -32.43
CA ARG A 239 9.73 -14.84 -32.17
C ARG A 239 10.91 -15.83 -32.05
N ARG A 240 10.67 -17.10 -31.85
CA ARG A 240 11.75 -18.10 -31.77
C ARG A 240 12.62 -18.13 -33.01
N ASN A 241 12.09 -17.74 -34.15
CA ASN A 241 12.78 -17.84 -35.44
C ASN A 241 13.74 -16.67 -35.72
N THR A 242 13.70 -15.59 -34.92
CA THR A 242 14.54 -14.41 -35.11
C THR A 242 15.84 -14.45 -34.30
N GLY A 243 16.09 -15.48 -33.50
CA GLY A 243 17.26 -15.59 -32.62
C GLY A 243 17.23 -14.66 -31.40
N GLU A 244 16.17 -13.90 -31.23
CA GLU A 244 15.94 -12.97 -30.14
C GLU A 244 15.07 -13.65 -29.07
N GLY A 245 15.63 -13.93 -27.90
CA GLY A 245 15.00 -14.77 -26.90
C GLY A 245 14.55 -14.07 -25.65
N LEU A 246 13.49 -14.59 -25.01
CA LEU A 246 13.19 -14.32 -23.63
C LEU A 246 13.94 -15.31 -22.72
N GLY A 247 14.67 -14.78 -21.73
CA GLY A 247 15.22 -15.57 -20.65
C GLY A 247 14.21 -15.70 -19.52
N PHE A 248 14.20 -16.83 -18.83
CA PHE A 248 13.33 -17.06 -17.66
C PHE A 248 14.16 -17.51 -16.47
N THR A 249 13.91 -16.90 -15.32
CA THR A 249 14.63 -17.22 -14.09
C THR A 249 13.69 -17.26 -12.91
N GLU A 250 13.79 -18.30 -12.10
CA GLU A 250 13.20 -18.35 -10.77
C GLU A 250 14.25 -17.94 -9.74
N LEU A 251 13.91 -16.98 -8.91
CA LEU A 251 14.73 -16.60 -7.76
C LEU A 251 14.18 -17.27 -6.50
N ALA A 252 15.04 -17.87 -5.72
CA ALA A 252 14.65 -18.49 -4.46
C ALA A 252 14.19 -17.50 -3.41
N GLU A 253 14.58 -16.23 -3.57
CA GLU A 253 14.35 -15.20 -2.56
C GLU A 253 14.16 -13.83 -3.20
N ARG A 254 13.30 -13.02 -2.61
CA ARG A 254 13.01 -11.65 -3.05
C ARG A 254 14.23 -10.72 -3.03
N ALA A 255 15.23 -10.96 -2.14
CA ALA A 255 16.49 -10.21 -2.06
C ALA A 255 17.42 -10.40 -3.22
N ALA A 256 17.26 -11.46 -3.92
CA ALA A 256 18.04 -11.63 -5.12
C ALA A 256 17.60 -10.65 -6.23
N ILE A 257 16.42 -10.02 -6.12
CA ILE A 257 15.92 -9.05 -7.11
C ILE A 257 16.88 -7.88 -7.32
N PRO A 258 17.28 -7.11 -6.29
CA PRO A 258 18.22 -5.99 -6.50
C PRO A 258 19.55 -6.44 -7.08
N THR A 259 20.05 -7.60 -6.66
CA THR A 259 21.32 -8.16 -7.17
C THR A 259 21.21 -8.54 -8.64
N LEU A 260 20.11 -9.20 -9.02
CA LEU A 260 19.87 -9.52 -10.42
C LEU A 260 19.75 -8.24 -11.26
N LEU A 261 19.00 -7.26 -10.80
CA LEU A 261 18.85 -5.99 -11.49
C LEU A 261 20.16 -5.22 -11.59
N ALA A 262 20.96 -5.18 -10.52
CA ALA A 262 22.29 -4.57 -10.56
C ALA A 262 23.20 -5.23 -11.61
N TYR A 263 23.16 -6.55 -11.71
CA TYR A 263 23.90 -7.31 -12.72
C TYR A 263 23.39 -6.98 -14.14
N GLU A 264 22.07 -6.99 -14.36
CA GLU A 264 21.46 -6.68 -15.66
C GLU A 264 21.76 -5.24 -16.09
N ILE A 265 21.72 -4.29 -15.16
CA ILE A 265 22.06 -2.88 -15.38
C ILE A 265 23.54 -2.75 -15.73
N ASP A 266 24.43 -3.34 -14.95
CA ASP A 266 25.87 -3.27 -15.17
C ASP A 266 26.26 -3.90 -16.51
N ALA A 267 25.71 -5.08 -16.81
CA ALA A 267 25.91 -5.74 -18.09
C ALA A 267 25.41 -4.90 -19.28
N PHE A 268 24.27 -4.24 -19.11
CA PHE A 268 23.73 -3.34 -20.13
C PHE A 268 24.58 -2.08 -20.29
N LEU A 269 25.02 -1.46 -19.19
CA LEU A 269 25.81 -0.23 -19.23
C LEU A 269 27.23 -0.46 -19.79
N ARG A 270 27.80 -1.65 -19.64
CA ARG A 270 29.13 -2.01 -20.17
C ARG A 270 29.10 -2.54 -21.61
N SER A 271 27.96 -2.98 -22.11
CA SER A 271 27.85 -3.48 -23.49
C SER A 271 28.04 -2.34 -24.49
N PRO A 272 28.68 -2.60 -25.68
CA PRO A 272 28.64 -1.64 -26.77
C PRO A 272 27.19 -1.35 -27.13
N ARG A 273 26.80 -0.09 -27.06
CA ARG A 273 25.44 0.34 -27.30
C ARG A 273 25.38 1.20 -28.53
N GLY A 274 24.34 0.95 -29.35
CA GLY A 274 23.92 1.93 -30.32
C GLY A 274 23.39 3.17 -29.60
N ASP A 275 23.50 4.32 -30.22
CA ASP A 275 22.92 5.53 -29.67
C ASP A 275 21.40 5.35 -29.46
N GLY A 276 20.84 5.51 -28.21
CA GLY A 276 19.42 5.41 -27.84
C GLY A 276 18.92 4.04 -27.40
N GLU A 277 19.77 3.04 -27.33
CA GLU A 277 19.38 1.77 -26.73
C GLU A 277 19.03 1.93 -25.26
N GLN A 278 17.88 1.39 -24.85
CA GLN A 278 17.37 1.50 -23.49
C GLN A 278 17.06 0.12 -22.89
N LEU A 279 17.39 -0.01 -21.62
CA LEU A 279 16.96 -1.12 -20.77
C LEU A 279 15.65 -0.74 -20.07
N PHE A 280 14.60 -1.49 -20.31
CA PHE A 280 13.33 -1.36 -19.59
C PHE A 280 13.31 -2.30 -18.40
N ILE A 281 12.95 -1.77 -17.24
CA ILE A 281 12.71 -2.54 -16.01
C ILE A 281 11.24 -2.36 -15.66
N VAL A 282 10.49 -3.46 -15.62
CA VAL A 282 9.04 -3.47 -15.42
C VAL A 282 8.72 -4.17 -14.10
N PRO A 283 8.67 -3.43 -12.98
CA PRO A 283 8.19 -3.99 -11.73
C PRO A 283 6.68 -4.24 -11.80
N LEU A 284 6.29 -5.50 -11.60
CA LEU A 284 4.88 -5.91 -11.55
C LEU A 284 4.27 -5.73 -10.15
N ASP A 285 5.10 -5.65 -9.11
CA ASP A 285 4.70 -5.35 -7.73
C ASP A 285 5.06 -3.91 -7.38
N GLU A 286 4.04 -3.04 -7.27
CA GLU A 286 4.25 -1.63 -6.90
C GLU A 286 4.96 -1.46 -5.55
N ARG A 287 4.83 -2.42 -4.63
CA ARG A 287 5.49 -2.38 -3.31
C ARG A 287 7.01 -2.46 -3.41
N LEU A 288 7.53 -3.04 -4.49
CA LEU A 288 8.97 -3.07 -4.77
C LEU A 288 9.50 -1.72 -5.26
N SER A 289 8.66 -0.89 -5.86
CA SER A 289 9.10 0.33 -6.53
C SER A 289 9.88 1.26 -5.62
N PHE A 290 9.36 1.51 -4.41
CA PHE A 290 10.07 2.38 -3.45
C PHE A 290 11.40 1.77 -2.99
N TYR A 291 11.40 0.47 -2.67
CA TYR A 291 12.60 -0.25 -2.25
C TYR A 291 13.68 -0.21 -3.34
N LEU A 292 13.28 -0.49 -4.59
CA LEU A 292 14.20 -0.44 -5.73
C LEU A 292 14.69 0.99 -6.00
N TRP A 293 13.82 2.00 -5.79
CA TRP A 293 14.22 3.39 -5.93
C TRP A 293 15.34 3.73 -4.94
N GLU A 294 15.13 3.56 -3.65
CA GLU A 294 16.08 3.97 -2.61
C GLU A 294 17.42 3.23 -2.70
N PHE A 295 17.38 1.92 -2.95
CA PHE A 295 18.58 1.10 -2.85
C PHE A 295 19.31 0.83 -4.17
N LEU A 296 18.64 0.98 -5.28
CA LEU A 296 19.22 0.65 -6.57
C LEU A 296 19.23 1.83 -7.54
N PHE A 297 18.12 2.53 -7.69
CA PHE A 297 17.99 3.51 -8.76
C PHE A 297 18.41 4.92 -8.39
N ARG A 298 18.14 5.34 -7.16
CA ARG A 298 18.51 6.68 -6.67
C ARG A 298 20.01 6.97 -6.79
N PRO A 299 20.91 6.03 -6.45
CA PRO A 299 22.35 6.24 -6.64
C PRO A 299 22.81 6.37 -8.09
N LEU A 300 22.02 5.88 -9.06
CA LEU A 300 22.35 5.99 -10.50
C LEU A 300 22.00 7.36 -11.10
N GLY A 301 21.26 8.18 -10.38
CA GLY A 301 20.96 9.56 -10.73
C GLY A 301 20.37 9.71 -12.13
N GLY A 302 20.92 10.61 -12.93
CA GLY A 302 20.42 10.92 -14.28
C GLY A 302 20.51 9.79 -15.31
N GLN A 303 21.05 8.62 -14.95
CA GLN A 303 21.05 7.42 -15.81
C GLN A 303 19.73 6.66 -15.78
N VAL A 304 18.83 7.00 -14.86
CA VAL A 304 17.55 6.32 -14.68
C VAL A 304 16.39 7.28 -14.88
N ASN A 305 15.42 6.86 -15.67
CA ASN A 305 14.08 7.44 -15.69
C ASN A 305 13.14 6.55 -14.87
N PHE A 306 12.76 6.99 -13.70
CA PHE A 306 11.91 6.22 -12.79
C PHE A 306 10.47 6.73 -12.86
N ALA A 307 9.59 5.98 -13.49
CA ALA A 307 8.18 6.36 -13.69
C ALA A 307 7.18 5.77 -12.69
N PRO A 308 7.47 4.66 -11.96
CA PRO A 308 6.54 4.17 -10.96
C PRO A 308 6.27 5.22 -9.88
N TRP A 309 5.09 5.11 -9.27
CA TRP A 309 4.71 5.99 -8.19
C TRP A 309 5.48 5.66 -6.90
N LEU A 310 5.95 6.71 -6.22
CA LEU A 310 6.58 6.59 -4.90
C LEU A 310 5.60 7.06 -3.81
N PRO A 311 5.56 6.41 -2.65
CA PRO A 311 4.75 6.87 -1.52
C PRO A 311 5.25 8.24 -1.04
N PHE A 312 4.39 9.23 -1.12
CA PHE A 312 4.74 10.62 -0.77
C PHE A 312 5.23 10.76 0.67
N THR A 313 4.66 9.98 1.58
CA THR A 313 5.01 9.98 3.00
C THR A 313 6.43 9.57 3.35
N HIS A 314 7.21 9.06 2.40
CA HIS A 314 8.62 8.72 2.64
C HIS A 314 9.56 9.94 2.59
N PHE A 315 9.07 11.07 2.12
CA PHE A 315 9.90 12.25 1.94
C PHE A 315 9.80 13.21 3.12
N ALA A 316 10.94 13.83 3.50
CA ALA A 316 11.02 14.73 4.64
C ALA A 316 10.06 15.93 4.54
N ALA A 317 9.85 16.47 3.34
CA ALA A 317 8.91 17.55 3.10
C ALA A 317 7.46 17.17 3.48
N ALA A 318 7.03 15.96 3.14
CA ALA A 318 5.70 15.45 3.50
C ALA A 318 5.55 15.23 5.01
N HIS A 319 6.61 14.77 5.69
CA HIS A 319 6.61 14.67 7.16
C HIS A 319 6.40 16.01 7.83
N ARG A 320 7.07 17.06 7.36
CA ARG A 320 6.90 18.41 7.89
C ARG A 320 5.47 18.93 7.74
N LEU A 321 4.86 18.67 6.58
CA LEU A 321 3.47 19.05 6.37
C LEU A 321 2.55 18.33 7.37
N ARG A 322 2.76 17.03 7.60
CA ARG A 322 1.97 16.28 8.58
C ARG A 322 2.15 16.79 10.01
N GLU A 323 3.38 17.08 10.42
CA GLU A 323 3.65 17.68 11.74
C GLU A 323 3.01 19.05 11.89
N ALA A 324 3.03 19.84 10.84
CA ALA A 324 2.41 21.15 10.83
C ALA A 324 0.88 21.06 10.98
N ILE A 325 0.23 20.12 10.30
CA ILE A 325 -1.22 19.88 10.44
C ILE A 325 -1.56 19.44 11.86
N ARG A 326 -0.80 18.51 12.44
CA ARG A 326 -0.98 18.07 13.84
C ARG A 326 -0.76 19.19 14.84
N GLY A 327 0.19 20.08 14.56
CA GLY A 327 0.49 21.26 15.36
C GLY A 327 -0.44 22.45 15.11
N ALA A 328 -1.50 22.29 14.31
CA ALA A 328 -2.46 23.34 13.92
C ALA A 328 -1.79 24.59 13.33
N LYS A 329 -0.66 24.44 12.63
CA LYS A 329 0.02 25.57 11.98
C LYS A 329 -0.73 26.01 10.73
N GLU A 330 -0.60 27.29 10.38
CA GLU A 330 -1.12 27.79 9.11
C GLU A 330 -0.37 27.19 7.92
N LEU A 331 -1.09 26.63 6.97
CA LEU A 331 -0.51 26.02 5.77
C LEU A 331 0.29 27.02 4.93
N ALA A 332 -0.15 28.25 4.85
CA ALA A 332 0.58 29.32 4.19
C ALA A 332 1.97 29.60 4.81
N ALA A 333 2.11 29.47 6.12
CA ALA A 333 3.41 29.58 6.79
C ALA A 333 4.30 28.37 6.46
N VAL A 334 3.76 27.17 6.54
CA VAL A 334 4.46 25.93 6.17
C VAL A 334 4.96 25.99 4.73
N ARG A 335 4.11 26.44 3.82
CA ARG A 335 4.46 26.64 2.41
C ARG A 335 5.65 27.61 2.23
N ARG A 336 5.61 28.76 2.91
CA ARG A 336 6.73 29.73 2.86
C ARG A 336 8.05 29.12 3.33
N ASP A 337 8.01 28.37 4.45
CA ASP A 337 9.19 27.71 5.01
C ASP A 337 9.74 26.66 4.04
N LEU A 338 8.88 25.86 3.42
CA LEU A 338 9.27 24.85 2.42
C LEU A 338 9.87 25.50 1.16
N VAL A 339 9.32 26.60 0.67
CA VAL A 339 9.87 27.33 -0.48
C VAL A 339 11.25 27.91 -0.13
N ALA A 340 11.40 28.51 1.04
CA ALA A 340 12.68 29.06 1.49
C ALA A 340 13.75 27.97 1.60
N GLU A 341 13.41 26.82 2.16
CA GLU A 341 14.32 25.69 2.28
C GLU A 341 14.68 25.07 0.92
N LEU A 342 13.68 24.83 0.05
CA LEU A 342 13.91 24.33 -1.30
C LEU A 342 14.88 25.25 -2.04
N THR A 343 14.69 26.58 -1.91
CA THR A 343 15.57 27.57 -2.54
C THR A 343 16.98 27.52 -1.98
N ALA A 344 17.12 27.43 -0.65
CA ALA A 344 18.40 27.41 0.03
C ALA A 344 19.20 26.13 -0.27
N ARG A 345 18.52 25.00 -0.42
CA ARG A 345 19.15 23.68 -0.60
C ARG A 345 19.07 23.14 -2.02
N TRP A 346 18.69 23.95 -2.98
CA TRP A 346 18.43 23.52 -4.37
C TRP A 346 19.55 22.65 -4.97
N SER A 347 20.81 23.02 -4.74
CA SER A 347 21.96 22.28 -5.28
C SER A 347 22.32 21.02 -4.49
N GLU A 348 21.76 20.83 -3.28
CA GLU A 348 22.06 19.69 -2.41
C GLU A 348 21.04 18.56 -2.58
N LEU A 349 19.86 18.90 -3.06
CA LEU A 349 18.74 17.98 -3.21
C LEU A 349 18.83 17.22 -4.53
N ASP A 350 18.45 15.96 -4.51
CA ASP A 350 18.28 15.19 -5.74
C ASP A 350 16.91 15.44 -6.39
N GLU A 351 16.66 14.83 -7.53
CA GLU A 351 15.42 15.00 -8.30
C GLU A 351 14.17 14.53 -7.51
N ALA A 352 14.31 13.48 -6.70
CA ALA A 352 13.20 12.98 -5.90
C ALA A 352 12.83 13.93 -4.76
N ASP A 353 13.85 14.47 -4.09
CA ASP A 353 13.63 15.48 -3.05
C ASP A 353 13.05 16.78 -3.63
N HIS A 354 13.57 17.26 -4.79
CA HIS A 354 12.96 18.40 -5.50
C HIS A 354 11.48 18.16 -5.78
N SER A 355 11.16 17.01 -6.39
CA SER A 355 9.78 16.65 -6.71
C SER A 355 8.91 16.54 -5.46
N ALA A 356 9.46 16.04 -4.35
CA ALA A 356 8.74 15.94 -3.08
C ALA A 356 8.47 17.32 -2.45
N PHE A 357 9.44 18.22 -2.48
CA PHE A 357 9.24 19.60 -2.02
C PHE A 357 8.19 20.33 -2.86
N GLU A 358 8.31 20.28 -4.20
CA GLU A 358 7.32 20.88 -5.10
C GLU A 358 5.94 20.29 -4.89
N GLY A 359 5.84 18.96 -4.78
CA GLY A 359 4.59 18.27 -4.49
C GLY A 359 4.00 18.67 -3.14
N THR A 360 4.83 18.88 -2.11
CA THR A 360 4.38 19.33 -0.80
C THR A 360 3.88 20.77 -0.82
N ILE A 361 4.58 21.65 -1.53
CA ILE A 361 4.20 23.06 -1.70
C ILE A 361 2.84 23.13 -2.42
N THR A 362 2.67 22.37 -3.50
CA THR A 362 1.41 22.29 -4.24
C THR A 362 0.29 21.73 -3.36
N LEU A 363 0.58 20.71 -2.56
CA LEU A 363 -0.40 20.11 -1.66
C LEU A 363 -0.83 21.07 -0.54
N CYS A 364 0.06 21.94 -0.05
CA CYS A 364 -0.34 23.01 0.88
C CYS A 364 -1.42 23.90 0.27
N ASP A 365 -1.24 24.33 -0.98
CA ASP A 365 -2.21 25.18 -1.69
C ASP A 365 -3.52 24.43 -1.96
N GLU A 366 -3.45 23.14 -2.34
CA GLU A 366 -4.61 22.26 -2.55
C GLU A 366 -5.40 22.06 -1.25
N LEU A 367 -4.74 21.74 -0.15
CA LEU A 367 -5.38 21.53 1.16
C LEU A 367 -6.02 22.81 1.70
N ASP A 368 -5.37 23.97 1.50
CA ASP A 368 -5.93 25.26 1.92
C ASP A 368 -7.21 25.62 1.13
N ARG A 369 -7.16 25.41 -0.19
CA ARG A 369 -8.32 25.58 -1.08
C ARG A 369 -9.47 24.62 -0.74
N LEU A 370 -9.18 23.37 -0.41
CA LEU A 370 -10.16 22.32 -0.17
C LEU A 370 -10.63 22.27 1.29
N ARG A 371 -9.98 23.00 2.21
CA ARG A 371 -10.32 23.04 3.62
C ARG A 371 -11.81 23.28 3.93
N PRO A 372 -12.52 24.17 3.19
CA PRO A 372 -13.95 24.36 3.43
C PRO A 372 -14.81 23.10 3.19
N LEU A 373 -14.36 22.17 2.34
CA LEU A 373 -15.04 20.90 2.09
C LEU A 373 -14.79 19.87 3.20
N MET A 374 -13.69 19.99 3.93
CA MET A 374 -13.29 19.05 4.99
C MET A 374 -13.94 19.35 6.34
N GLY A 375 -14.44 20.59 6.56
CA GLY A 375 -15.08 20.98 7.82
C GLY A 375 -14.16 20.85 9.03
N ASP A 376 -14.74 20.48 10.18
CA ASP A 376 -14.02 20.33 11.45
C ASP A 376 -13.07 19.11 11.45
N ASP A 377 -13.34 18.11 10.61
CA ASP A 377 -12.51 16.90 10.46
C ASP A 377 -11.28 17.11 9.55
N TRP A 378 -11.04 18.36 9.13
CA TRP A 378 -9.98 18.69 8.17
C TRP A 378 -8.59 18.10 8.51
N PRO A 379 -8.12 18.03 9.76
CA PRO A 379 -6.79 17.50 10.04
C PRO A 379 -6.70 15.99 9.74
N VAL A 380 -7.75 15.24 10.04
CA VAL A 380 -7.81 13.80 9.81
C VAL A 380 -7.89 13.50 8.32
N ILE A 381 -8.72 14.25 7.60
CA ILE A 381 -8.88 14.10 6.15
C ILE A 381 -7.60 14.52 5.43
N ALA A 382 -6.95 15.60 5.84
CA ALA A 382 -5.69 16.04 5.28
C ALA A 382 -4.57 15.04 5.53
N GLU A 383 -4.46 14.45 6.72
CA GLU A 383 -3.50 13.36 6.98
C GLU A 383 -3.76 12.15 6.07
N TYR A 384 -5.03 11.80 5.86
CA TYR A 384 -5.40 10.73 4.95
C TYR A 384 -4.97 11.04 3.50
N LEU A 385 -5.27 12.23 2.99
CA LEU A 385 -4.88 12.66 1.65
C LEU A 385 -3.36 12.65 1.45
N ILE A 386 -2.60 13.14 2.44
CA ILE A 386 -1.14 13.08 2.41
C ILE A 386 -0.64 11.62 2.37
N ALA A 387 -1.26 10.75 3.16
CA ALA A 387 -0.89 9.33 3.20
C ALA A 387 -1.23 8.59 1.90
N ALA A 388 -2.33 8.96 1.25
CA ALA A 388 -2.75 8.39 -0.03
C ALA A 388 -1.99 8.96 -1.23
N LYS A 389 -1.41 10.17 -1.08
CA LYS A 389 -0.69 10.86 -2.18
C LYS A 389 0.51 10.06 -2.63
N LYS A 390 0.63 9.93 -3.93
CA LYS A 390 1.77 9.28 -4.59
C LYS A 390 2.58 10.33 -5.35
N LEU A 391 3.89 10.23 -5.28
CA LEU A 391 4.82 11.10 -5.99
C LEU A 391 5.27 10.44 -7.29
N ARG A 392 5.24 11.19 -8.38
CA ARG A 392 5.84 10.79 -9.65
C ARG A 392 7.08 11.64 -9.90
N LEU A 393 8.21 11.00 -10.14
CA LEU A 393 9.44 11.71 -10.45
C LEU A 393 9.43 12.26 -11.87
N ARG A 394 10.07 13.39 -12.08
CA ARG A 394 10.29 14.00 -13.41
C ARG A 394 11.55 13.37 -14.02
N GLY A 395 11.45 12.15 -14.50
CA GLY A 395 12.61 11.46 -15.05
C GLY A 395 13.01 11.94 -16.45
N LYS A 396 14.25 11.67 -16.83
CA LYS A 396 14.78 11.94 -18.17
C LYS A 396 14.43 10.79 -19.11
N ARG A 397 13.61 11.04 -20.12
CA ARG A 397 13.24 10.03 -21.11
C ARG A 397 14.41 9.49 -21.92
N SER A 398 15.48 10.28 -22.05
CA SER A 398 16.73 9.88 -22.69
C SER A 398 17.64 9.03 -21.78
N ALA A 399 17.27 8.78 -20.54
CA ALA A 399 18.05 7.94 -19.65
C ALA A 399 18.18 6.52 -20.22
N PRO A 400 19.35 5.89 -20.11
CA PRO A 400 19.56 4.54 -20.65
C PRO A 400 18.74 3.47 -19.92
N ILE A 401 18.34 3.72 -18.69
CA ILE A 401 17.52 2.81 -17.89
C ILE A 401 16.14 3.41 -17.69
N GLN A 402 15.10 2.69 -18.09
CA GLN A 402 13.70 3.07 -17.99
C GLN A 402 12.98 2.15 -17.04
N VAL A 403 12.64 2.63 -15.85
CA VAL A 403 11.79 1.89 -14.91
C VAL A 403 10.35 2.33 -15.12
N VAL A 404 9.48 1.41 -15.53
CA VAL A 404 8.14 1.75 -16.03
C VAL A 404 7.12 0.71 -15.60
N GLY A 405 5.87 1.11 -15.40
CA GLY A 405 4.75 0.17 -15.22
C GLY A 405 4.42 -0.55 -16.53
N LEU A 406 3.92 -1.78 -16.45
CA LEU A 406 3.59 -2.59 -17.63
C LEU A 406 2.63 -1.84 -18.58
N GLY A 407 1.55 -1.26 -18.05
CA GLY A 407 0.59 -0.51 -18.86
C GLY A 407 1.19 0.74 -19.53
N ASP A 408 2.11 1.40 -18.85
CA ASP A 408 2.79 2.60 -19.39
C ASP A 408 3.84 2.25 -20.45
N ALA A 409 4.33 1.03 -20.47
CA ALA A 409 5.34 0.55 -21.41
C ALA A 409 4.75 -0.04 -22.70
N THR A 410 3.44 -0.28 -22.75
CA THR A 410 2.79 -0.86 -23.93
C THR A 410 2.88 0.09 -25.12
N GLY A 411 3.20 -0.48 -26.29
CA GLY A 411 3.31 0.29 -27.53
C GLY A 411 4.61 1.12 -27.67
N ILE A 412 5.58 0.96 -26.77
CA ILE A 412 6.88 1.63 -26.85
C ILE A 412 7.95 0.58 -27.15
N PRO A 413 8.73 0.75 -28.23
CA PRO A 413 9.81 -0.17 -28.55
C PRO A 413 10.94 -0.12 -27.54
N TYR A 414 11.53 -1.27 -27.29
CA TYR A 414 12.71 -1.38 -26.43
C TYR A 414 13.68 -2.45 -26.93
N GLN A 415 14.97 -2.31 -26.58
CA GLN A 415 15.98 -3.29 -26.97
C GLN A 415 16.05 -4.45 -25.98
N ARG A 416 15.99 -4.14 -24.69
CA ARG A 416 16.08 -5.13 -23.62
C ARG A 416 15.11 -4.78 -22.50
N ALA A 417 14.48 -5.80 -21.93
CA ALA A 417 13.62 -5.61 -20.75
C ALA A 417 13.86 -6.64 -19.67
N VAL A 418 13.58 -6.25 -18.42
CA VAL A 418 13.49 -7.15 -17.26
C VAL A 418 12.12 -6.97 -16.63
N ILE A 419 11.33 -8.05 -16.57
CA ILE A 419 9.96 -8.05 -16.02
C ILE A 419 9.98 -8.84 -14.71
N LEU A 420 9.55 -8.24 -13.60
CA LEU A 420 9.65 -8.86 -12.28
C LEU A 420 8.73 -8.26 -11.20
N PRO A 421 8.36 -9.05 -10.17
CA PRO A 421 8.31 -10.49 -10.17
C PRO A 421 6.99 -10.96 -10.78
N MET A 422 7.03 -11.97 -11.63
CA MET A 422 5.83 -12.54 -12.25
C MET A 422 5.28 -13.69 -11.40
N ASN A 423 4.73 -13.31 -10.23
CA ASN A 423 4.25 -14.25 -9.21
C ASN A 423 2.73 -14.35 -9.15
N SER A 424 2.25 -15.49 -8.69
CA SER A 424 0.84 -15.68 -8.35
C SER A 424 0.39 -14.64 -7.31
N GLY A 425 -0.76 -14.00 -7.58
CA GLY A 425 -1.28 -12.94 -6.72
C GLY A 425 -0.68 -11.54 -6.93
N ILE A 426 0.38 -11.43 -7.75
CA ILE A 426 0.95 -10.19 -8.24
C ILE A 426 0.56 -9.98 -9.69
N PHE A 427 0.77 -11.00 -10.52
CA PHE A 427 0.42 -10.94 -11.94
C PHE A 427 -0.23 -12.28 -12.38
N PRO A 428 -1.40 -12.24 -13.05
CA PRO A 428 -2.23 -11.05 -13.24
C PRO A 428 -2.71 -10.46 -11.90
N ARG A 429 -3.01 -9.16 -11.88
CA ARG A 429 -3.46 -8.47 -10.69
C ARG A 429 -4.77 -9.06 -10.19
N LYS A 430 -4.88 -9.22 -8.88
CA LYS A 430 -6.17 -9.62 -8.29
C LYS A 430 -7.21 -8.51 -8.51
N PRO A 431 -8.44 -8.84 -8.91
CA PRO A 431 -9.49 -7.86 -8.97
C PRO A 431 -9.74 -7.28 -7.58
N PHE A 432 -10.17 -6.02 -7.56
CA PHE A 432 -10.52 -5.35 -6.32
C PHE A 432 -11.56 -6.16 -5.54
N SER A 433 -11.22 -6.57 -4.33
CA SER A 433 -12.14 -7.18 -3.38
C SER A 433 -12.38 -6.18 -2.26
N GLY A 434 -13.55 -5.57 -2.26
CA GLY A 434 -13.93 -4.63 -1.21
C GLY A 434 -14.86 -5.27 -0.18
N PRO A 435 -15.00 -4.66 1.01
CA PRO A 435 -15.90 -5.16 2.05
C PRO A 435 -17.37 -5.09 1.66
N TYR A 436 -17.69 -4.30 0.63
CA TYR A 436 -19.08 -4.09 0.18
C TYR A 436 -19.56 -5.15 -0.79
N LEU A 437 -18.68 -5.62 -1.68
CA LEU A 437 -18.95 -6.68 -2.63
C LEU A 437 -17.66 -7.35 -3.06
N ASN A 438 -17.64 -8.67 -3.05
CA ASN A 438 -16.51 -9.40 -3.62
C ASN A 438 -16.66 -9.45 -5.14
N LEU A 439 -15.98 -8.58 -5.86
CA LEU A 439 -16.04 -8.45 -7.32
C LEU A 439 -15.58 -9.72 -8.07
N ILE A 440 -14.93 -10.66 -7.38
CA ILE A 440 -14.62 -12.00 -7.93
C ILE A 440 -15.89 -12.74 -8.34
N HIS A 441 -17.02 -12.42 -7.70
CA HIS A 441 -18.32 -13.00 -8.06
C HIS A 441 -18.95 -12.39 -9.31
N LEU A 442 -18.36 -11.33 -9.89
CA LEU A 442 -18.72 -10.79 -11.18
C LEU A 442 -17.74 -11.29 -12.25
N PRO A 443 -18.01 -12.45 -12.90
CA PRO A 443 -17.07 -13.09 -13.83
C PRO A 443 -16.60 -12.15 -14.95
N ARG A 444 -17.46 -11.21 -15.36
CA ARG A 444 -17.15 -10.21 -16.38
C ARG A 444 -16.01 -9.29 -15.95
N ILE A 445 -16.05 -8.77 -14.72
CA ILE A 445 -15.00 -7.88 -14.21
C ILE A 445 -13.68 -8.64 -14.09
N TYR A 446 -13.73 -9.83 -13.52
CA TYR A 446 -12.54 -10.67 -13.37
C TYR A 446 -11.91 -11.01 -14.73
N ARG A 447 -12.72 -11.46 -15.69
CA ARG A 447 -12.23 -11.79 -17.04
C ARG A 447 -11.60 -10.60 -17.72
N THR A 448 -12.26 -9.44 -17.68
CA THR A 448 -11.74 -8.21 -18.31
C THR A 448 -10.44 -7.77 -17.67
N GLN A 449 -10.31 -7.82 -16.35
CA GLN A 449 -9.06 -7.48 -15.66
C GLN A 449 -7.93 -8.45 -16.04
N TYR A 450 -8.22 -9.75 -16.05
CA TYR A 450 -7.27 -10.78 -16.44
C TYR A 450 -6.84 -10.64 -17.90
N GLU A 451 -7.80 -10.44 -18.80
CA GLU A 451 -7.52 -10.21 -20.23
C GLU A 451 -6.72 -8.92 -20.45
N ALA A 452 -7.00 -7.86 -19.71
CA ALA A 452 -6.26 -6.61 -19.79
C ALA A 452 -4.78 -6.79 -19.42
N ASP A 453 -4.51 -7.51 -18.34
CA ASP A 453 -3.13 -7.78 -17.91
C ASP A 453 -2.40 -8.69 -18.90
N ASP A 454 -3.06 -9.73 -19.41
CA ASP A 454 -2.47 -10.62 -20.44
C ASP A 454 -2.19 -9.87 -21.75
N LEU A 455 -3.12 -9.05 -22.21
CA LEU A 455 -2.95 -8.24 -23.41
C LEU A 455 -1.85 -7.19 -23.25
N ALA A 456 -1.77 -6.52 -22.09
CA ALA A 456 -0.70 -5.58 -21.79
C ALA A 456 0.68 -6.25 -21.87
N LEU A 457 0.79 -7.46 -21.31
CA LEU A 457 2.01 -8.24 -21.36
C LEU A 457 2.37 -8.65 -22.79
N ARG A 458 1.40 -9.14 -23.56
CA ARG A 458 1.61 -9.53 -24.96
C ARG A 458 2.02 -8.34 -25.82
N GLN A 459 1.33 -7.22 -25.70
CA GLN A 459 1.69 -5.99 -26.41
C GLN A 459 3.09 -5.52 -26.00
N PHE A 460 3.41 -5.50 -24.70
CA PHE A 460 4.75 -5.13 -24.25
C PHE A 460 5.81 -6.05 -24.84
N LEU A 461 5.65 -7.35 -24.73
CA LEU A 461 6.59 -8.32 -25.27
C LEU A 461 6.73 -8.24 -26.81
N SER A 462 5.71 -7.76 -27.50
CA SER A 462 5.73 -7.61 -28.96
C SER A 462 6.65 -6.51 -29.45
N PHE A 463 6.86 -5.46 -28.66
CA PHE A 463 7.66 -4.30 -29.01
C PHE A 463 9.15 -4.40 -28.62
N GLY A 464 9.57 -5.51 -27.98
CA GLY A 464 10.94 -5.68 -27.52
C GLY A 464 11.76 -6.64 -28.36
N ARG A 465 13.10 -6.52 -28.31
CA ARG A 465 14.02 -7.47 -28.97
C ARG A 465 14.43 -8.60 -28.05
N THR A 466 14.88 -8.28 -26.86
CA THR A 466 15.27 -9.26 -25.85
C THR A 466 14.60 -9.00 -24.51
N GLY A 467 14.39 -10.01 -23.71
CA GLY A 467 13.77 -9.83 -22.41
C GLY A 467 14.17 -10.89 -21.40
N HIS A 468 14.07 -10.54 -20.13
CA HIS A 468 14.28 -11.44 -19.01
C HIS A 468 13.05 -11.40 -18.10
N VAL A 469 12.36 -12.50 -17.97
CA VAL A 469 11.19 -12.64 -17.10
C VAL A 469 11.61 -13.36 -15.84
N VAL A 470 11.31 -12.76 -14.71
CA VAL A 470 11.76 -13.23 -13.40
C VAL A 470 10.58 -13.50 -12.51
N ALA A 471 10.55 -14.65 -11.87
CA ALA A 471 9.59 -15.00 -10.82
C ALA A 471 10.30 -15.39 -9.52
N LEU A 472 9.58 -15.35 -8.43
CA LEU A 472 10.03 -15.85 -7.14
C LEU A 472 9.45 -17.23 -6.90
N TYR A 473 10.26 -18.13 -6.39
CA TYR A 473 9.84 -19.42 -5.92
C TYR A 473 10.32 -19.63 -4.49
N ASP A 474 9.56 -19.12 -3.54
CA ASP A 474 9.85 -19.22 -2.11
C ASP A 474 8.70 -19.95 -1.42
N GLN A 475 8.86 -21.26 -1.24
CA GLN A 475 7.85 -22.11 -0.59
C GLN A 475 7.62 -21.74 0.87
N ALA A 476 8.64 -21.23 1.55
CA ALA A 476 8.54 -20.86 2.96
C ALA A 476 7.62 -19.64 3.17
N ASN A 477 7.60 -18.72 2.21
CA ASN A 477 6.74 -17.53 2.23
C ASN A 477 5.50 -17.67 1.32
N GLY A 478 5.27 -18.88 0.73
CA GLY A 478 4.13 -19.13 -0.13
C GLY A 478 4.19 -18.41 -1.48
N GLU A 479 5.38 -17.95 -1.90
CA GLU A 479 5.58 -17.31 -3.19
C GLU A 479 5.82 -18.35 -4.29
N ALA A 480 5.02 -18.29 -5.34
CA ALA A 480 5.14 -19.16 -6.50
C ALA A 480 5.03 -18.38 -7.80
N PRO A 481 5.70 -18.83 -8.87
CA PRO A 481 5.53 -18.26 -10.19
C PRO A 481 4.06 -18.23 -10.61
N SER A 482 3.68 -17.23 -11.37
CA SER A 482 2.33 -17.17 -11.92
C SER A 482 2.14 -18.20 -13.04
N PRO A 483 0.89 -18.59 -13.34
CA PRO A 483 0.61 -19.43 -14.52
C PRO A 483 1.14 -18.81 -15.82
N HIS A 484 1.13 -17.46 -15.94
CA HIS A 484 1.66 -16.75 -17.09
C HIS A 484 3.17 -16.94 -17.26
N PHE A 485 3.92 -16.92 -16.16
CA PHE A 485 5.35 -17.21 -16.19
C PHE A 485 5.62 -18.62 -16.74
N SER A 486 4.94 -19.62 -16.21
CA SER A 486 5.10 -21.01 -16.61
C SER A 486 4.67 -21.24 -18.06
N PHE A 487 3.57 -20.60 -18.47
CA PHE A 487 3.08 -20.68 -19.85
C PHE A 487 4.10 -20.07 -20.82
N LEU A 488 4.57 -18.85 -20.57
CA LEU A 488 5.56 -18.18 -21.42
C LEU A 488 6.87 -18.97 -21.49
N ALA A 489 7.38 -19.46 -20.35
CA ALA A 489 8.60 -20.27 -20.34
C ALA A 489 8.46 -21.51 -21.22
N THR A 490 7.30 -22.17 -21.22
CA THR A 490 7.00 -23.32 -22.06
C THR A 490 6.94 -22.93 -23.53
N GLU A 491 6.21 -21.86 -23.87
CA GLU A 491 6.06 -21.34 -25.22
C GLU A 491 7.41 -20.95 -25.85
N PHE A 492 8.31 -20.35 -25.06
CA PHE A 492 9.67 -20.03 -25.49
C PHE A 492 10.64 -21.23 -25.45
N GLY A 493 10.12 -22.47 -25.25
CA GLY A 493 10.89 -23.71 -25.40
C GLY A 493 11.91 -23.95 -24.29
N GLN A 494 11.79 -23.26 -23.15
CA GLN A 494 12.62 -23.55 -21.99
C GLN A 494 12.12 -24.82 -21.28
N LYS A 495 12.83 -25.93 -21.49
CA LYS A 495 12.53 -27.23 -20.86
C LYS A 495 12.75 -27.21 -19.35
N ALA A 496 13.62 -26.35 -18.86
CA ALA A 496 13.89 -26.13 -17.43
C ALA A 496 14.16 -24.64 -17.18
N VAL A 497 13.39 -24.05 -16.30
CA VAL A 497 13.63 -22.68 -15.84
C VAL A 497 14.85 -22.70 -14.93
N LYS A 498 15.77 -21.79 -15.17
CA LYS A 498 16.97 -21.65 -14.34
C LYS A 498 16.58 -21.15 -12.96
N ARG A 499 16.72 -21.99 -11.95
CA ARG A 499 16.57 -21.57 -10.56
C ARG A 499 17.89 -20.99 -10.07
N LEU A 500 17.90 -19.71 -9.79
CA LEU A 500 19.02 -19.08 -9.13
C LEU A 500 18.75 -19.10 -7.62
N MET A 501 19.55 -19.88 -6.91
CA MET A 501 19.76 -19.65 -5.49
C MET A 501 20.35 -18.26 -5.36
N ALA A 502 20.05 -17.54 -4.29
CA ALA A 502 20.64 -16.24 -4.07
C ALA A 502 22.16 -16.35 -4.34
N PRO A 503 22.74 -15.47 -5.16
CA PRO A 503 24.20 -15.38 -5.17
C PRO A 503 24.65 -15.17 -3.74
N ALA A 504 25.79 -15.76 -3.37
CA ALA A 504 26.40 -15.57 -2.08
C ALA A 504 26.21 -14.12 -1.64
N PRO A 505 25.70 -13.87 -0.42
CA PRO A 505 25.06 -12.62 -0.07
C PRO A 505 25.88 -11.47 -0.59
N PHE A 506 25.22 -10.55 -1.28
CA PHE A 506 25.77 -9.24 -1.47
C PHE A 506 26.32 -8.89 -0.11
N HIS A 507 27.59 -8.67 0.01
CA HIS A 507 28.10 -8.00 1.18
C HIS A 507 27.48 -6.60 1.19
N VAL A 508 26.21 -6.53 1.59
CA VAL A 508 25.73 -5.33 2.24
C VAL A 508 26.74 -5.13 3.33
N PRO A 509 27.50 -4.04 3.32
CA PRO A 509 28.50 -3.84 4.35
C PRO A 509 27.79 -4.07 5.68
N THR A 510 28.05 -5.22 6.30
CA THR A 510 27.39 -5.60 7.56
C THR A 510 27.65 -4.55 8.65
N GLY A 511 28.65 -3.68 8.44
CA GLY A 511 28.89 -2.50 9.24
C GLY A 511 27.84 -1.39 9.12
N SER A 512 27.07 -1.31 8.03
CA SER A 512 26.07 -0.24 7.85
C SER A 512 24.75 -0.47 8.54
N LEU A 513 24.43 -1.71 8.93
CA LEU A 513 23.16 -2.06 9.57
C LEU A 513 23.28 -2.27 11.09
N THR A 514 24.46 -2.13 11.66
CA THR A 514 24.64 -2.21 13.10
C THR A 514 24.65 -0.80 13.70
N ILE A 515 23.98 -0.64 14.81
CA ILE A 515 24.09 0.58 15.62
C ILE A 515 25.21 0.34 16.63
N GLU A 516 26.23 1.18 16.61
CA GLU A 516 27.28 1.11 17.61
C GLU A 516 26.74 1.49 18.99
N ASN A 517 27.06 0.67 19.98
CA ASN A 517 26.62 0.89 21.34
C ASN A 517 27.59 1.85 22.04
N THR A 518 27.53 3.12 21.67
CA THR A 518 28.34 4.18 22.27
C THR A 518 28.01 4.38 23.74
N GLU A 519 28.92 4.98 24.50
CA GLU A 519 28.66 5.28 25.93
C GLU A 519 27.44 6.21 26.10
N GLU A 520 27.20 7.10 25.16
CA GLU A 520 26.01 7.96 25.15
C GLU A 520 24.71 7.14 24.99
N LEU A 521 24.71 6.18 24.08
CA LEU A 521 23.57 5.28 23.88
C LEU A 521 23.36 4.37 25.10
N LYS A 522 24.43 3.83 25.70
CA LYS A 522 24.37 3.04 26.93
C LYS A 522 23.76 3.84 28.07
N GLU A 523 24.16 5.11 28.20
CA GLU A 523 23.59 5.97 29.26
C GLU A 523 22.12 6.29 28.99
N GLN A 524 21.71 6.53 27.74
CA GLN A 524 20.30 6.70 27.38
C GLN A 524 19.49 5.44 27.70
N LEU A 525 20.03 4.26 27.40
CA LEU A 525 19.38 2.97 27.68
C LEU A 525 19.29 2.68 29.20
N ARG A 526 20.30 3.06 30.00
CA ARG A 526 20.26 2.94 31.46
C ARG A 526 19.20 3.84 32.10
N ARG A 527 19.03 5.06 31.57
CA ARG A 527 18.02 6.02 32.03
C ARG A 527 16.61 5.75 31.49
N HIS A 528 16.50 4.88 30.52
CA HIS A 528 15.20 4.57 29.92
C HIS A 528 14.28 3.94 30.95
N THR A 529 13.03 4.45 31.03
CA THR A 529 11.99 3.83 31.86
C THR A 529 11.36 2.67 31.11
N TRP A 530 11.70 1.46 31.53
CA TRP A 530 11.30 0.24 30.85
C TRP A 530 9.83 -0.11 31.12
N SER A 531 9.17 -0.67 30.11
CA SER A 531 7.84 -1.26 30.22
C SER A 531 7.88 -2.66 29.60
N PHE A 532 6.86 -3.47 29.82
CA PHE A 532 6.75 -4.76 29.13
C PHE A 532 6.92 -4.61 27.62
N SER A 533 6.24 -3.66 27.00
CA SER A 533 6.30 -3.43 25.55
C SER A 533 7.68 -2.99 25.07
N SER A 534 8.38 -2.14 25.82
CA SER A 534 9.73 -1.70 25.49
C SER A 534 10.77 -2.80 25.69
N LEU A 535 10.67 -3.58 26.76
CA LEU A 535 11.49 -4.77 26.99
C LEU A 535 11.28 -5.81 25.89
N LYS A 536 10.03 -6.11 25.55
CA LYS A 536 9.69 -7.04 24.47
C LYS A 536 10.31 -6.59 23.14
N ARG A 537 10.23 -5.30 22.80
CA ARG A 537 10.86 -4.77 21.59
C ARG A 537 12.38 -4.88 21.62
N PHE A 538 12.99 -4.49 22.73
CA PHE A 538 14.44 -4.50 22.88
C PHE A 538 15.01 -5.93 22.80
N PHE A 539 14.45 -6.88 23.52
CA PHE A 539 14.89 -8.28 23.49
C PHE A 539 14.56 -8.98 22.17
N THR A 540 13.46 -8.61 21.53
CA THR A 540 13.11 -9.16 20.21
C THR A 540 14.01 -8.60 19.11
N CYS A 541 14.25 -7.29 19.08
CA CYS A 541 15.10 -6.64 18.11
C CYS A 541 15.62 -5.29 18.65
N PRO A 542 16.85 -5.25 19.20
CA PRO A 542 17.44 -4.01 19.72
C PRO A 542 17.48 -2.89 18.69
N TYR A 543 17.79 -3.21 17.45
CA TYR A 543 17.82 -2.26 16.34
C TYR A 543 16.47 -1.54 16.18
N ARG A 544 15.38 -2.30 16.14
CA ARG A 544 14.01 -1.74 16.06
C ARG A 544 13.68 -0.86 17.26
N PHE A 545 14.07 -1.30 18.46
CA PHE A 545 13.84 -0.54 19.67
C PHE A 545 14.56 0.81 19.64
N ILE A 546 15.83 0.81 19.27
CA ILE A 546 16.63 2.06 19.19
C ILE A 546 16.02 3.02 18.19
N LEU A 547 15.66 2.54 16.99
CA LEU A 547 15.01 3.39 15.98
C LEU A 547 13.72 4.01 16.52
N LYS A 548 12.86 3.20 17.12
CA LYS A 548 11.52 3.65 17.55
C LYS A 548 11.55 4.42 18.86
N ASP A 549 12.12 3.82 19.91
CA ASP A 549 11.95 4.28 21.29
C ASP A 549 13.03 5.28 21.71
N ILE A 550 14.21 5.24 21.10
CA ILE A 550 15.31 6.17 21.38
C ILE A 550 15.40 7.30 20.35
N GLN A 551 15.37 6.95 19.05
CA GLN A 551 15.51 7.93 17.95
C GLN A 551 14.18 8.50 17.46
N GLY A 552 13.04 7.95 17.90
CA GLY A 552 11.71 8.45 17.54
C GLY A 552 11.32 8.24 16.08
N VAL A 553 11.98 7.33 15.37
CA VAL A 553 11.65 7.02 13.97
C VAL A 553 10.30 6.33 13.93
N THR A 554 9.30 7.03 13.46
CA THR A 554 7.95 6.49 13.28
C THR A 554 7.74 6.10 11.82
N PRO A 555 7.30 4.86 11.55
CA PRO A 555 6.91 4.47 10.20
C PRO A 555 5.64 5.19 9.78
N PRO A 556 5.39 5.33 8.47
CA PRO A 556 4.14 5.85 7.97
C PRO A 556 2.97 4.96 8.46
N PRO A 557 1.82 5.54 8.78
CA PRO A 557 0.66 4.77 9.19
C PRO A 557 0.19 3.87 8.06
N CYS A 558 0.02 2.60 8.35
CA CYS A 558 -0.59 1.64 7.44
C CYS A 558 -2.07 1.51 7.79
N PHE A 559 -2.96 2.08 6.96
CA PHE A 559 -4.40 2.12 7.23
C PHE A 559 -5.15 0.85 6.80
N GLU A 560 -4.49 -0.08 6.11
CA GLU A 560 -5.13 -1.23 5.47
C GLU A 560 -4.87 -2.58 6.17
N ASP A 561 -4.17 -2.57 7.29
CA ASP A 561 -3.77 -3.80 7.97
C ASP A 561 -4.81 -4.23 9.02
N GLU A 562 -5.27 -5.48 8.92
CA GLU A 562 -6.21 -6.07 9.90
C GLU A 562 -5.63 -6.07 11.34
N GLU A 563 -4.32 -6.19 11.49
CA GLU A 563 -3.67 -6.06 12.78
C GLU A 563 -3.80 -4.65 13.36
N HIS A 564 -3.70 -3.64 12.53
CA HIS A 564 -3.90 -2.26 12.95
C HIS A 564 -5.34 -2.03 13.44
N ALA A 565 -6.31 -2.59 12.74
CA ALA A 565 -7.71 -2.55 13.17
C ALA A 565 -7.92 -3.23 14.53
N ASN A 566 -7.30 -4.37 14.77
CA ASN A 566 -7.37 -5.06 16.06
C ASN A 566 -6.69 -4.28 17.20
N LEU A 567 -5.61 -3.55 16.90
CA LEU A 567 -4.97 -2.65 17.87
C LEU A 567 -5.89 -1.48 18.24
N LEU A 568 -6.50 -0.83 17.25
CA LEU A 568 -7.46 0.27 17.50
C LEU A 568 -8.66 -0.18 18.32
N ILE A 569 -9.19 -1.37 18.02
CA ILE A 569 -10.28 -1.96 18.82
C ILE A 569 -9.80 -2.28 20.24
N GLY A 570 -8.59 -2.81 20.41
CA GLY A 570 -7.98 -3.07 21.72
C GLY A 570 -7.89 -1.78 22.54
N ASP A 571 -7.30 -0.73 21.99
CA ASP A 571 -7.16 0.57 22.65
C ASP A 571 -8.51 1.20 23.00
N PHE A 572 -9.50 1.06 22.11
CA PHE A 572 -10.88 1.48 22.41
C PHE A 572 -11.46 0.70 23.60
N LEU A 573 -11.31 -0.61 23.63
CA LEU A 573 -11.86 -1.45 24.70
C LEU A 573 -11.24 -1.13 26.06
N HIS A 574 -9.96 -0.82 26.12
CA HIS A 574 -9.33 -0.32 27.36
C HIS A 574 -10.02 0.96 27.86
N ARG A 575 -10.20 1.95 26.97
CA ARG A 575 -10.89 3.21 27.32
C ARG A 575 -12.35 2.97 27.71
N PHE A 576 -13.03 2.09 26.99
CA PHE A 576 -14.42 1.72 27.27
C PHE A 576 -14.57 1.10 28.67
N PHE A 577 -13.74 0.11 29.03
CA PHE A 577 -13.83 -0.52 30.36
C PHE A 577 -13.40 0.43 31.49
N ALA A 578 -12.51 1.35 31.24
CA ALA A 578 -12.19 2.43 32.20
C ALA A 578 -13.41 3.35 32.45
N LYS A 579 -14.13 3.71 31.40
CA LYS A 579 -15.39 4.49 31.52
C LYS A 579 -16.49 3.68 32.22
N LEU A 580 -16.61 2.38 31.89
CA LEU A 580 -17.65 1.51 32.46
C LEU A 580 -17.56 1.44 34.00
N LYS A 581 -16.36 1.47 34.56
CA LYS A 581 -16.16 1.53 36.02
C LYS A 581 -16.91 2.70 36.69
N ALA A 582 -16.95 3.85 36.02
CA ALA A 582 -17.60 5.05 36.56
C ALA A 582 -19.14 5.01 36.46
N HIS A 583 -19.71 4.07 35.68
CA HIS A 583 -21.13 4.00 35.37
C HIS A 583 -21.78 2.70 35.91
N ARG A 584 -21.77 2.54 37.22
CA ARG A 584 -22.36 1.38 37.86
C ARG A 584 -23.89 1.43 37.95
N PRO A 585 -24.62 0.31 37.90
CA PRO A 585 -24.10 -1.07 37.74
C PRO A 585 -23.63 -1.37 36.33
N ALA A 586 -22.42 -1.88 36.21
CA ALA A 586 -21.74 -2.13 34.94
C ALA A 586 -22.50 -3.14 34.05
N ALA A 587 -23.03 -4.20 34.66
CA ALA A 587 -23.76 -5.27 33.96
C ALA A 587 -25.04 -4.81 33.26
N GLU A 588 -25.67 -3.73 33.74
CA GLU A 588 -26.94 -3.21 33.17
C GLU A 588 -26.69 -2.14 32.11
N ARG A 589 -25.65 -1.33 32.29
CA ARG A 589 -25.44 -0.11 31.49
C ARG A 589 -24.42 -0.25 30.35
N TRP A 590 -23.70 -1.37 30.25
CA TRP A 590 -22.60 -1.48 29.31
C TRP A 590 -23.01 -1.30 27.85
N ARG A 591 -24.26 -1.72 27.50
CA ARG A 591 -24.70 -1.64 26.09
C ARG A 591 -24.89 -0.19 25.63
N GLU A 592 -25.52 0.63 26.45
CA GLU A 592 -25.72 2.06 26.16
C GLU A 592 -24.38 2.78 26.12
N LEU A 593 -23.56 2.54 27.15
CA LEU A 593 -22.23 3.16 27.24
C LEU A 593 -21.30 2.74 26.10
N PHE A 594 -21.43 1.49 25.63
CA PHE A 594 -20.65 1.00 24.47
C PHE A 594 -21.01 1.76 23.20
N GLU A 595 -22.32 1.93 22.91
CA GLU A 595 -22.80 2.69 21.75
C GLU A 595 -22.27 4.13 21.80
N GLU A 596 -22.49 4.81 22.92
CA GLU A 596 -22.04 6.19 23.14
C GLU A 596 -20.52 6.32 23.03
N SER A 597 -19.78 5.41 23.65
CA SER A 597 -18.31 5.44 23.62
C SER A 597 -17.75 5.16 22.23
N TRP A 598 -18.34 4.24 21.49
CA TRP A 598 -17.93 3.94 20.13
C TRP A 598 -18.15 5.11 19.19
N GLU A 599 -19.28 5.77 19.26
CA GLU A 599 -19.63 6.91 18.42
C GLU A 599 -18.84 8.17 18.77
N SER A 600 -18.45 8.33 20.03
CA SER A 600 -17.67 9.48 20.50
C SER A 600 -16.15 9.32 20.38
N ASP A 601 -15.63 8.12 20.01
CA ASP A 601 -14.19 7.87 19.92
C ASP A 601 -13.64 8.36 18.59
N ALA A 602 -13.06 9.55 18.59
CA ALA A 602 -12.55 10.21 17.40
C ALA A 602 -11.46 9.39 16.67
N ASP A 603 -10.57 8.73 17.41
CA ASP A 603 -9.50 7.92 16.83
C ASP A 603 -10.06 6.67 16.13
N LEU A 604 -11.01 6.00 16.79
CA LEU A 604 -11.68 4.84 16.22
C LEU A 604 -12.48 5.25 14.98
N CYS A 605 -13.28 6.32 15.10
CA CYS A 605 -14.09 6.84 14.00
C CYS A 605 -13.27 7.28 12.79
N ALA A 606 -12.09 7.85 13.02
CA ALA A 606 -11.24 8.34 11.95
C ALA A 606 -10.41 7.26 11.25
N LYS A 607 -10.02 6.19 11.97
CA LYS A 607 -8.98 5.26 11.52
C LYS A 607 -9.45 3.81 11.32
N LEU A 608 -10.58 3.41 11.95
CA LEU A 608 -11.05 2.02 11.87
C LEU A 608 -11.87 1.79 10.60
N PRO A 609 -11.43 0.91 9.68
CA PRO A 609 -12.22 0.55 8.52
C PRO A 609 -13.40 -0.35 8.92
N ASP A 610 -14.47 -0.35 8.11
CA ASP A 610 -15.66 -1.21 8.27
C ASP A 610 -16.35 -1.12 9.64
N GLN A 611 -16.44 0.08 10.18
CA GLN A 611 -16.90 0.35 11.55
C GLN A 611 -18.19 -0.38 11.94
N ALA A 612 -19.23 -0.31 11.11
CA ALA A 612 -20.53 -0.89 11.44
C ALA A 612 -20.45 -2.41 11.65
N VAL A 613 -19.66 -3.09 10.80
CA VAL A 613 -19.47 -4.54 10.91
C VAL A 613 -18.61 -4.86 12.12
N ARG A 614 -17.51 -4.14 12.33
CA ARG A 614 -16.60 -4.35 13.45
C ARG A 614 -17.26 -4.01 14.79
N LYS A 615 -18.06 -2.94 14.86
CA LYS A 615 -18.89 -2.59 16.01
C LYS A 615 -19.83 -3.74 16.39
N ALA A 616 -20.55 -4.30 15.42
CA ALA A 616 -21.47 -5.42 15.64
C ALA A 616 -20.71 -6.66 16.14
N ILE A 617 -19.56 -7.00 15.57
CA ILE A 617 -18.71 -8.12 15.99
C ILE A 617 -18.22 -7.93 17.42
N VAL A 618 -17.64 -6.77 17.75
CA VAL A 618 -17.14 -6.46 19.09
C VAL A 618 -18.26 -6.51 20.11
N LYS A 619 -19.41 -5.91 19.79
CA LYS A 619 -20.60 -5.93 20.63
C LYS A 619 -21.11 -7.36 20.88
N SER A 620 -21.06 -8.22 19.87
CA SER A 620 -21.43 -9.64 20.02
C SER A 620 -20.48 -10.36 20.97
N HIS A 621 -19.16 -10.17 20.85
CA HIS A 621 -18.21 -10.77 21.78
C HIS A 621 -18.44 -10.32 23.23
N LEU A 622 -18.70 -9.03 23.46
CA LEU A 622 -19.01 -8.52 24.79
C LEU A 622 -20.33 -9.07 25.33
N ALA A 623 -21.34 -9.24 24.48
CA ALA A 623 -22.61 -9.84 24.87
C ALA A 623 -22.47 -11.32 25.26
N ASP A 624 -21.63 -12.07 24.56
CA ASP A 624 -21.31 -13.46 24.88
C ASP A 624 -20.63 -13.58 26.25
N ILE A 625 -19.68 -12.69 26.54
CA ILE A 625 -19.01 -12.65 27.85
C ILE A 625 -20.00 -12.28 28.95
N ALA A 626 -20.81 -11.25 28.76
CA ALA A 626 -21.82 -10.84 29.75
C ALA A 626 -22.86 -11.93 30.04
N THR A 627 -23.23 -12.71 29.03
CA THR A 627 -24.12 -13.84 29.16
C THR A 627 -23.44 -14.97 29.94
N TRP A 628 -22.20 -15.29 29.61
CA TRP A 628 -21.42 -16.30 30.31
C TRP A 628 -21.20 -15.97 31.79
N GLU A 629 -20.88 -14.70 32.13
CA GLU A 629 -20.77 -14.25 33.51
C GLU A 629 -22.06 -14.53 34.33
N LYS A 630 -23.22 -14.23 33.74
CA LYS A 630 -24.52 -14.49 34.37
C LYS A 630 -24.79 -15.99 34.57
N GLU A 631 -24.48 -16.80 33.53
CA GLU A 631 -24.74 -18.24 33.54
C GLU A 631 -23.83 -18.96 34.57
N THR A 632 -22.62 -18.46 34.79
CA THR A 632 -21.61 -19.11 35.64
C THR A 632 -21.47 -18.49 37.01
N ASP A 633 -22.12 -17.37 37.27
CA ASP A 633 -21.96 -16.54 38.48
C ASP A 633 -20.50 -16.19 38.76
N ARG A 634 -19.76 -15.95 37.66
CA ARG A 634 -18.33 -15.60 37.70
C ARG A 634 -18.11 -14.17 37.24
N PRO A 635 -17.77 -13.24 38.14
CA PRO A 635 -17.50 -11.87 37.76
C PRO A 635 -16.18 -11.80 36.98
N LEU A 636 -16.22 -11.30 35.75
CA LEU A 636 -15.05 -11.15 34.89
C LEU A 636 -14.85 -9.71 34.42
N LEU A 637 -15.74 -9.21 33.54
CA LEU A 637 -15.62 -7.87 32.94
C LEU A 637 -16.66 -6.87 33.45
N PHE A 638 -17.87 -7.36 33.69
CA PHE A 638 -19.02 -6.51 34.03
C PHE A 638 -19.31 -6.49 35.55
N SER A 639 -18.33 -6.93 36.37
CA SER A 639 -18.40 -6.90 37.81
C SER A 639 -18.23 -5.47 38.33
N ASP A 640 -18.98 -5.17 39.42
CA ASP A 640 -18.86 -3.92 40.15
C ASP A 640 -17.74 -3.94 41.21
N GLU A 641 -17.06 -5.06 41.38
CA GLU A 641 -15.94 -5.25 42.34
C GLU A 641 -14.60 -4.67 41.84
N VAL A 642 -14.59 -3.93 40.76
CA VAL A 642 -13.40 -3.29 40.22
C VAL A 642 -12.95 -2.13 41.12
N THR A 643 -11.73 -2.22 41.61
CA THR A 643 -11.16 -1.19 42.50
C THR A 643 -10.43 -0.11 41.68
N ASP A 644 -9.63 -0.51 40.69
CA ASP A 644 -8.84 0.38 39.85
C ASP A 644 -8.88 -0.03 38.38
N THR A 645 -8.75 0.95 37.52
CA THR A 645 -8.56 0.78 36.06
C THR A 645 -7.46 1.71 35.58
N GLU A 646 -6.69 1.26 34.56
CA GLU A 646 -5.59 2.04 33.98
C GLU A 646 -4.59 2.52 35.06
N LEU A 647 -4.31 1.65 36.05
CA LEU A 647 -3.46 1.97 37.19
C LEU A 647 -2.00 2.05 36.77
N GLU A 648 -1.41 3.24 36.82
CA GLU A 648 0.00 3.43 36.56
C GLU A 648 0.85 3.10 37.80
N LEU A 649 1.83 2.22 37.63
CA LEU A 649 2.75 1.80 38.67
C LEU A 649 4.20 1.92 38.16
N MET A 650 5.09 2.25 39.07
CA MET A 650 6.53 2.31 38.81
C MET A 650 7.30 1.69 39.98
N ALA A 651 8.36 0.94 39.68
CA ALA A 651 9.26 0.42 40.67
C ALA A 651 10.70 0.31 40.14
N PRO A 652 11.72 0.50 40.97
CA PRO A 652 13.09 0.18 40.60
C PRO A 652 13.29 -1.32 40.49
N PHE A 653 14.19 -1.77 39.58
CA PHE A 653 14.59 -3.17 39.50
C PHE A 653 16.09 -3.32 39.19
N GLY A 654 16.61 -4.55 39.25
CA GLY A 654 18.04 -4.82 39.07
C GLY A 654 18.92 -4.11 40.11
N GLY A 655 18.52 -4.18 41.37
CA GLY A 655 19.24 -3.47 42.47
C GLY A 655 19.15 -1.95 42.37
N GLY A 656 18.10 -1.40 41.72
CA GLY A 656 17.90 0.04 41.57
C GLY A 656 18.57 0.63 40.32
N ARG A 657 19.21 -0.18 39.47
CA ARG A 657 19.89 0.29 38.24
C ARG A 657 18.93 0.74 37.15
N TYR A 658 17.73 0.21 37.15
CA TYR A 658 16.71 0.46 36.13
C TYR A 658 15.37 0.85 36.76
N GLN A 659 14.54 1.51 35.98
CA GLN A 659 13.17 1.84 36.34
C GLN A 659 12.20 1.04 35.47
N LEU A 660 11.23 0.39 36.09
CA LEU A 660 10.16 -0.35 35.46
C LEU A 660 8.84 0.40 35.66
N LYS A 661 8.08 0.54 34.56
CA LYS A 661 6.73 1.09 34.60
C LYS A 661 5.73 0.12 33.97
N GLY A 662 4.52 0.16 34.46
CA GLY A 662 3.41 -0.58 33.92
C GLY A 662 2.10 0.16 34.12
N ARG A 663 1.17 -0.04 33.24
CA ARG A 663 -0.20 0.42 33.37
C ARG A 663 -1.08 -0.81 33.40
N VAL A 664 -1.61 -1.11 34.58
CA VAL A 664 -2.49 -2.26 34.82
C VAL A 664 -3.88 -1.91 34.33
N ASP A 665 -4.43 -2.67 33.41
CA ASP A 665 -5.72 -2.35 32.80
C ASP A 665 -6.85 -2.36 33.84
N ARG A 666 -6.81 -3.33 34.76
CA ARG A 666 -7.87 -3.49 35.76
C ARG A 666 -7.40 -4.23 37.00
N VAL A 667 -7.86 -3.79 38.15
CA VAL A 667 -7.71 -4.47 39.46
C VAL A 667 -9.11 -4.67 40.02
N GLN A 668 -9.41 -5.90 40.44
CA GLN A 668 -10.68 -6.24 41.06
C GLN A 668 -10.47 -7.11 42.31
N LEU A 669 -11.43 -7.03 43.24
CA LEU A 669 -11.47 -7.90 44.41
C LEU A 669 -12.22 -9.20 44.07
N GLN A 670 -11.64 -10.33 44.39
CA GLN A 670 -12.29 -11.65 44.37
C GLN A 670 -12.18 -12.29 45.78
N GLY A 671 -13.15 -12.02 46.62
CA GLY A 671 -13.07 -12.34 48.01
C GLY A 671 -11.97 -11.58 48.76
N GLU A 672 -11.00 -12.27 49.36
CA GLU A 672 -9.84 -11.65 50.02
C GLU A 672 -8.66 -11.41 49.06
N LYS A 673 -8.76 -11.84 47.80
CA LYS A 673 -7.70 -11.71 46.83
C LYS A 673 -7.93 -10.53 45.89
N GLN A 674 -6.82 -9.93 45.45
CA GLN A 674 -6.80 -8.96 44.36
C GLN A 674 -6.44 -9.65 43.06
N LEU A 675 -7.27 -9.52 42.06
CA LEU A 675 -6.99 -9.99 40.69
C LEU A 675 -6.57 -8.81 39.81
N ILE A 676 -5.35 -8.90 39.34
CA ILE A 676 -4.84 -8.00 38.29
C ILE A 676 -5.18 -8.61 36.94
N THR A 677 -5.81 -7.83 36.05
CA THR A 677 -6.16 -8.31 34.72
C THR A 677 -5.62 -7.41 33.64
N ASP A 678 -5.26 -8.05 32.53
CA ASP A 678 -4.83 -7.41 31.30
C ASP A 678 -5.76 -7.88 30.16
N LEU A 679 -6.34 -6.93 29.43
CA LEU A 679 -7.35 -7.18 28.41
C LEU A 679 -6.72 -7.45 27.05
N LYS A 680 -7.11 -8.51 26.39
CA LYS A 680 -6.58 -8.92 25.09
C LYS A 680 -7.69 -9.14 24.06
N TYR A 681 -7.74 -8.33 23.02
CA TYR A 681 -8.66 -8.55 21.89
C TYR A 681 -8.09 -9.60 20.92
N ARG A 682 -7.95 -10.84 21.41
CA ARG A 682 -7.46 -12.01 20.66
C ARG A 682 -7.98 -13.34 21.24
N GLU A 683 -7.58 -14.47 20.64
CA GLU A 683 -8.23 -15.75 20.83
C GLU A 683 -7.69 -16.58 22.00
N LYS A 684 -6.41 -16.50 22.34
CA LYS A 684 -5.83 -17.38 23.37
C LYS A 684 -4.49 -16.91 23.96
N PHE A 685 -4.15 -17.55 25.08
CA PHE A 685 -2.89 -17.38 25.78
C PHE A 685 -1.72 -18.05 25.03
N SER A 686 -0.61 -17.33 24.90
CA SER A 686 0.62 -17.90 24.37
C SER A 686 1.51 -18.36 25.52
N ARG A 687 1.84 -19.67 25.57
CA ARG A 687 2.68 -20.28 26.61
C ARG A 687 4.14 -20.48 26.17
N LYS A 688 4.58 -19.87 25.09
CA LYS A 688 5.89 -20.14 24.46
C LYS A 688 6.94 -19.08 24.76
N GLY A 689 7.00 -18.51 25.95
CA GLY A 689 7.99 -17.52 26.25
C GLY A 689 8.99 -18.00 27.32
N LEU A 690 10.26 -18.05 26.95
CA LEU A 690 11.38 -18.26 27.86
C LEU A 690 12.41 -17.15 27.62
N LEU A 691 13.04 -16.68 28.67
CA LEU A 691 14.25 -15.88 28.57
C LEU A 691 15.37 -16.81 28.08
N ALA A 692 16.09 -16.37 27.03
CA ALA A 692 17.23 -17.13 26.54
C ALA A 692 18.39 -17.08 27.51
N ASP A 693 19.12 -18.21 27.64
CA ASP A 693 20.28 -18.28 28.50
C ASP A 693 21.51 -17.58 27.90
N ARG A 694 21.53 -17.43 26.58
CA ARG A 694 22.64 -16.80 25.84
C ARG A 694 22.22 -15.49 25.19
N VAL A 695 23.12 -14.52 25.12
CA VAL A 695 22.87 -13.21 24.55
C VAL A 695 22.54 -13.28 23.06
N GLU A 696 23.15 -14.24 22.34
CA GLU A 696 22.93 -14.44 20.90
C GLU A 696 21.56 -15.08 20.59
N GLU A 697 20.90 -15.69 21.61
CA GLU A 697 19.59 -16.28 21.42
C GLU A 697 18.52 -15.20 21.57
N THR A 698 17.46 -15.31 20.75
CA THR A 698 16.36 -14.36 20.82
C THR A 698 15.37 -14.74 21.89
N ASP A 699 15.10 -13.81 22.77
CA ASP A 699 14.08 -13.97 23.79
C ASP A 699 12.68 -13.91 23.20
N THR A 700 11.82 -14.81 23.60
CA THR A 700 10.39 -14.76 23.32
C THR A 700 9.66 -14.27 24.56
N PHE A 701 9.26 -13.00 24.55
CA PHE A 701 8.43 -12.41 25.59
C PHE A 701 6.95 -12.66 25.28
N ASP A 702 6.34 -13.54 26.06
CA ASP A 702 4.89 -13.79 25.99
C ASP A 702 4.13 -12.96 27.06
N ASP A 703 2.82 -13.13 27.10
CA ASP A 703 1.97 -12.37 28.00
C ASP A 703 2.11 -12.73 29.49
N ARG A 704 2.74 -13.86 29.82
CA ARG A 704 3.07 -14.18 31.20
C ARG A 704 4.04 -13.16 31.79
N PHE A 705 5.04 -12.76 31.02
CA PHE A 705 5.97 -11.72 31.44
C PHE A 705 5.29 -10.38 31.71
N GLN A 706 4.25 -10.06 30.97
CA GLN A 706 3.46 -8.86 31.25
C GLN A 706 2.78 -8.96 32.61
N LEU A 707 2.11 -10.06 32.88
CA LEU A 707 1.45 -10.31 34.16
C LEU A 707 2.45 -10.39 35.33
N ILE A 708 3.62 -11.02 35.16
CA ILE A 708 4.69 -11.05 36.15
C ILE A 708 5.18 -9.63 36.46
N ILE A 709 5.39 -8.80 35.45
CA ILE A 709 5.79 -7.41 35.63
C ILE A 709 4.73 -6.62 36.40
N TYR A 710 3.45 -6.83 36.07
CA TYR A 710 2.35 -6.16 36.76
C TYR A 710 2.25 -6.61 38.22
N ALA A 711 2.41 -7.91 38.47
CA ALA A 711 2.47 -8.46 39.85
C ALA A 711 3.64 -7.84 40.62
N TYR A 712 4.83 -7.82 40.05
CA TYR A 712 6.01 -7.18 40.65
C TYR A 712 5.74 -5.73 41.03
N LEU A 713 5.20 -4.95 40.06
CA LEU A 713 4.87 -3.55 40.29
C LEU A 713 3.83 -3.36 41.40
N ALA A 714 2.79 -4.18 41.46
CA ALA A 714 1.76 -4.10 42.47
C ALA A 714 2.32 -4.39 43.88
N LEU A 715 3.16 -5.41 44.01
CA LEU A 715 3.80 -5.78 45.27
C LEU A 715 4.75 -4.67 45.73
N HIS A 716 5.59 -4.13 44.87
CA HIS A 716 6.56 -3.08 45.23
C HIS A 716 5.94 -1.71 45.49
N ASN A 717 4.74 -1.45 44.96
CA ASN A 717 3.95 -0.25 45.29
C ASN A 717 3.00 -0.45 46.48
N LYS A 718 3.09 -1.60 47.20
CA LYS A 718 2.22 -1.94 48.32
C LYS A 718 0.72 -1.90 48.00
N LYS A 719 0.38 -2.20 46.74
CA LYS A 719 -1.02 -2.28 46.25
C LYS A 719 -1.60 -3.69 46.49
N ALA A 720 -0.72 -4.69 46.71
CA ALA A 720 -1.09 -6.05 47.02
C ALA A 720 -0.09 -6.62 48.04
N THR A 721 -0.44 -7.74 48.69
CA THR A 721 0.44 -8.52 49.56
C THR A 721 0.71 -9.90 48.93
N PRO A 722 1.89 -10.48 49.11
CA PRO A 722 2.17 -11.84 48.67
C PRO A 722 1.11 -12.82 49.17
N GLY A 723 0.60 -13.71 48.33
CA GLY A 723 -0.46 -14.66 48.65
C GLY A 723 -1.88 -14.14 48.53
N GLN A 724 -2.08 -12.82 48.42
CA GLN A 724 -3.39 -12.21 48.17
C GLN A 724 -3.50 -11.65 46.73
N LEU A 725 -2.56 -11.99 45.87
CA LEU A 725 -2.52 -11.52 44.47
C LEU A 725 -2.74 -12.68 43.52
N ASP A 726 -3.63 -12.47 42.58
CA ASP A 726 -3.81 -13.27 41.37
C ASP A 726 -3.60 -12.37 40.13
N ALA A 727 -3.17 -12.94 39.01
CA ALA A 727 -3.01 -12.22 37.76
C ALA A 727 -3.53 -13.03 36.57
N ALA A 728 -4.25 -12.41 35.68
CA ALA A 728 -4.85 -13.06 34.50
C ALA A 728 -4.91 -12.17 33.26
N ASN A 729 -4.76 -12.79 32.07
CA ASN A 729 -5.19 -12.19 30.83
C ASN A 729 -6.67 -12.51 30.58
N ILE A 730 -7.43 -11.52 30.15
CA ILE A 730 -8.81 -11.69 29.73
C ILE A 730 -8.88 -11.62 28.21
N PHE A 731 -9.34 -12.70 27.57
CA PHE A 731 -9.45 -12.82 26.12
C PHE A 731 -10.86 -12.44 25.67
N LEU A 732 -10.98 -11.39 24.90
CA LEU A 732 -12.27 -10.85 24.47
C LEU A 732 -12.82 -11.56 23.21
N ARG A 733 -12.02 -12.45 22.58
CA ARG A 733 -12.40 -13.19 21.37
C ARG A 733 -11.88 -14.64 21.41
N PRO A 734 -12.26 -15.46 22.42
CA PRO A 734 -11.79 -16.83 22.48
C PRO A 734 -12.42 -17.70 21.37
N ARG A 735 -11.71 -18.74 20.94
CA ARG A 735 -12.25 -19.73 19.99
C ARG A 735 -13.34 -20.60 20.58
N VAL A 736 -13.25 -20.85 21.86
CA VAL A 736 -14.19 -21.69 22.59
C VAL A 736 -14.85 -20.82 23.67
N ARG A 737 -16.18 -20.80 23.67
CA ARG A 737 -16.94 -20.08 24.71
C ARG A 737 -16.58 -20.62 26.09
N GLY A 738 -16.19 -19.74 27.00
CA GLY A 738 -15.74 -20.09 28.34
C GLY A 738 -14.22 -19.96 28.56
N ASP A 739 -13.43 -19.97 27.52
CA ASP A 739 -11.95 -19.80 27.58
C ASP A 739 -11.57 -18.31 27.62
N TYR A 740 -12.26 -17.53 28.46
CA TYR A 740 -12.04 -16.08 28.56
C TYR A 740 -10.84 -15.71 29.43
N GLU A 741 -10.36 -16.58 30.27
CA GLU A 741 -9.37 -16.26 31.30
C GLU A 741 -8.11 -17.14 31.21
N GLY A 742 -6.95 -16.48 31.15
CA GLY A 742 -5.64 -17.14 31.28
C GLY A 742 -4.91 -16.71 32.54
N ARG A 743 -5.05 -17.47 33.64
CA ARG A 743 -4.40 -17.15 34.91
C ARG A 743 -2.93 -17.52 34.92
N LEU A 744 -2.15 -16.68 35.57
CA LEU A 744 -0.77 -16.98 35.91
C LEU A 744 -0.72 -18.03 37.06
N ALA A 745 0.23 -18.96 36.98
CA ALA A 745 0.41 -19.94 38.05
C ALA A 745 0.91 -19.25 39.33
N GLN A 746 0.52 -19.76 40.48
CA GLN A 746 0.93 -19.21 41.80
C GLN A 746 2.46 -19.29 41.98
N GLU A 747 3.09 -20.27 41.37
CA GLU A 747 4.54 -20.43 41.36
C GLU A 747 5.24 -19.28 40.61
N ASP A 748 4.69 -18.88 39.46
CA ASP A 748 5.21 -17.75 38.71
C ASP A 748 5.01 -16.42 39.45
N LEU A 749 3.93 -16.27 40.22
CA LEU A 749 3.68 -15.09 41.04
C LEU A 749 4.64 -15.02 42.24
N ALA A 750 4.93 -16.17 42.88
CA ALA A 750 5.87 -16.26 43.98
C ALA A 750 7.33 -15.97 43.54
N ASP A 751 7.65 -16.26 42.28
CA ASP A 751 8.98 -16.07 41.68
C ASP A 751 9.12 -14.77 40.89
N CYS A 752 8.18 -13.82 41.04
CA CYS A 752 8.17 -12.60 40.23
C CYS A 752 9.43 -11.74 40.42
N ASP A 753 9.93 -11.62 41.64
CA ASP A 753 11.17 -10.87 41.95
C ASP A 753 12.39 -11.49 41.26
N ALA A 754 12.53 -12.80 41.34
CA ALA A 754 13.62 -13.52 40.67
C ALA A 754 13.52 -13.43 39.14
N THR A 755 12.32 -13.44 38.60
CA THR A 755 12.11 -13.28 37.16
C THR A 755 12.45 -11.86 36.68
N VAL A 756 12.07 -10.84 37.42
CA VAL A 756 12.41 -9.45 37.10
C VAL A 756 13.92 -9.20 37.28
N GLU A 757 14.58 -9.83 38.23
CA GLU A 757 16.03 -9.77 38.35
C GLU A 757 16.75 -10.44 37.19
N ARG A 758 16.24 -11.57 36.66
CA ARG A 758 16.76 -12.19 35.42
C ARG A 758 16.59 -11.25 34.19
N ILE A 759 15.49 -10.49 34.13
CA ILE A 759 15.32 -9.46 33.10
C ILE A 759 16.40 -8.38 33.22
N ALA A 760 16.72 -7.93 34.44
CA ALA A 760 17.80 -6.96 34.67
C ALA A 760 19.17 -7.49 34.23
N GLN A 761 19.49 -8.73 34.61
CA GLN A 761 20.74 -9.40 34.20
C GLN A 761 20.82 -9.52 32.67
N ARG A 762 19.70 -9.81 32.00
CA ARG A 762 19.63 -9.87 30.55
C ARG A 762 19.85 -8.51 29.93
N LEU A 763 19.28 -7.43 30.50
CA LEU A 763 19.56 -6.06 30.08
C LEU A 763 21.04 -5.72 30.21
N ASP A 764 21.66 -6.04 31.35
CA ASP A 764 23.10 -5.81 31.54
C ASP A 764 23.93 -6.52 30.48
N ALA A 765 23.63 -7.78 30.20
CA ALA A 765 24.33 -8.55 29.17
C ALA A 765 24.16 -7.94 27.78
N MET A 766 22.97 -7.44 27.41
CA MET A 766 22.75 -6.77 26.13
C MET A 766 23.43 -5.40 26.05
N LEU A 767 23.46 -4.64 27.14
CA LEU A 767 24.16 -3.35 27.21
C LEU A 767 25.69 -3.51 27.14
N ALA A 768 26.22 -4.69 27.43
CA ALA A 768 27.64 -5.01 27.26
C ALA A 768 28.03 -5.28 25.80
N LEU A 769 27.08 -5.49 24.89
CA LEU A 769 27.39 -5.68 23.47
C LEU A 769 28.00 -4.41 22.88
N GLU A 770 28.97 -4.58 21.99
CA GLU A 770 29.59 -3.45 21.27
C GLU A 770 28.65 -2.84 20.23
N ARG A 771 27.76 -3.64 19.67
CA ARG A 771 26.88 -3.26 18.55
C ARG A 771 25.53 -3.95 18.65
N PHE A 772 24.49 -3.27 18.16
CA PHE A 772 23.16 -3.81 18.02
C PHE A 772 22.84 -4.07 16.55
N ALA A 773 22.67 -5.34 16.20
CA ALA A 773 22.26 -5.76 14.86
C ALA A 773 20.74 -5.96 14.77
N PRO A 774 20.14 -5.81 13.56
CA PRO A 774 18.78 -6.25 13.34
C PRO A 774 18.62 -7.74 13.60
N ASN A 775 17.54 -8.12 14.25
CA ASN A 775 17.18 -9.52 14.38
C ASN A 775 16.27 -9.92 13.24
N TYR A 776 16.79 -10.70 12.31
CA TYR A 776 16.10 -11.12 11.10
C TYR A 776 15.18 -12.37 11.27
N ARG A 777 14.77 -12.72 12.47
CA ARG A 777 13.81 -13.82 12.66
C ARG A 777 12.47 -13.48 12.02
N ALA A 778 11.94 -14.42 11.28
CA ALA A 778 10.74 -14.23 10.48
C ALA A 778 9.53 -13.72 11.27
N ASP A 779 9.28 -14.32 12.44
CA ASP A 779 8.11 -14.00 13.24
C ASP A 779 8.11 -12.56 13.77
N SER A 780 9.32 -12.03 14.07
CA SER A 780 9.45 -10.66 14.58
C SER A 780 9.43 -9.59 13.47
N CYS A 781 9.70 -10.00 12.25
CA CYS A 781 9.89 -9.07 11.13
C CYS A 781 8.71 -8.99 10.16
N SER A 782 7.85 -10.02 10.08
CA SER A 782 6.69 -10.04 9.19
C SER A 782 5.83 -8.79 9.37
N TYR A 783 5.66 -8.37 10.61
CA TYR A 783 4.86 -7.22 11.02
C TYR A 783 5.70 -6.02 11.49
N CYS A 784 7.00 -6.01 11.17
CA CYS A 784 7.85 -4.90 11.61
C CYS A 784 7.64 -3.67 10.72
N PRO A 785 7.17 -2.55 11.26
CA PRO A 785 6.96 -1.34 10.47
C PRO A 785 8.27 -0.71 9.97
N HIS A 786 9.41 -1.06 10.58
CA HIS A 786 10.75 -0.58 10.18
C HIS A 786 11.50 -1.55 9.26
N LYS A 787 10.83 -2.59 8.73
CA LYS A 787 11.48 -3.60 7.86
C LYS A 787 12.21 -3.03 6.64
N ALA A 788 11.72 -1.92 6.10
CA ALA A 788 12.38 -1.23 5.01
C ALA A 788 13.73 -0.59 5.41
N LEU A 789 13.81 -0.08 6.64
CA LEU A 789 15.02 0.56 7.16
C LEU A 789 16.10 -0.43 7.57
N CYS A 790 15.73 -1.63 8.00
CA CYS A 790 16.71 -2.63 8.41
C CYS A 790 17.19 -3.49 7.24
N LEU A 791 16.89 -3.09 5.99
CA LEU A 791 17.25 -3.86 4.79
C LEU A 791 16.99 -5.36 4.99
N LYS A 792 15.97 -5.67 5.85
CA LYS A 792 15.63 -7.06 5.93
C LYS A 792 15.37 -7.46 4.50
N PRO A 793 16.22 -8.25 4.00
CA PRO A 793 15.83 -9.08 2.95
C PRO A 793 14.62 -9.87 3.46
N ASP A 794 13.47 -9.88 2.80
CA ASP A 794 12.45 -10.94 2.97
C ASP A 794 13.02 -12.32 2.59
N LEU A 795 14.21 -12.62 3.03
CA LEU A 795 15.32 -12.99 2.26
C LEU A 795 16.25 -13.97 2.90
N TYR A 796 16.40 -14.01 4.18
CA TYR A 796 17.23 -14.97 4.82
C TYR A 796 16.38 -16.00 5.53
N ARG A 797 15.62 -16.77 4.73
CA ARG A 797 15.19 -18.09 5.12
C ARG A 797 15.84 -19.13 4.24
N THR A 798 17.11 -19.31 4.36
CA THR A 798 17.68 -20.65 4.26
C THR A 798 17.41 -21.34 5.58
N GLY A 799 16.79 -22.50 5.55
CA GLY A 799 16.38 -23.23 6.71
C GLY A 799 17.44 -23.27 7.81
N GLY A 800 17.08 -22.66 8.91
CA GLY A 800 17.58 -22.91 10.23
C GLY A 800 19.06 -23.03 10.43
N ARG A 801 19.79 -21.93 10.42
CA ARG A 801 20.90 -21.68 11.37
C ARG A 801 21.17 -20.19 11.41
N PRO A 802 21.25 -19.56 12.60
CA PRO A 802 21.72 -18.20 12.72
C PRO A 802 23.20 -18.12 12.32
N TRP A 803 23.54 -17.07 11.58
CA TRP A 803 24.93 -16.67 11.41
C TRP A 803 25.40 -15.99 12.68
#